data_9dee48a17d3ac8ea4b0984b200835b74
#
_entry.id   9dee48a17d3ac8ea4b0984b200835b74
#
_cell.length_a   1.000
_cell.length_b   1.000
_cell.length_c   1.000
_cell.angle_alpha   90.00
_cell.angle_beta   90.00
_cell.angle_gamma   90.00
#
_symmetry.space_group_name_H-M   'P 1'
#
loop_
_entity.id
_entity.type
_entity.pdbx_description
1 polymer ?
#
loop_
_entity_poly.entity_id
_entity_poly.type
_entity_poly.pdbx_seq_one_letter_code
_entity_poly.pdbx_strand_id
1 'polypeptide(L)'
;MKTIKVFLASSDELSDERQKFGNLIRQLGDIFVQRGIYVKLLVWEDMDPSYNNCRKQDEYNKWIRESQFFVALFRTRAGQYTREEWDVAQAANSSRQEPKLLIYCQTLQPGEVEEQELTDFKQMLEQRLGHFWDNYATTDKLHHDFTMYFMRTTIGSLDAIKVEDGQVTLEGRKIADMDNLPYAAGNEWYNETRQRLAHLADEVAQLWEAIQKAPEMEVLRTMRQQKLDEYNALKEQFARHQQSLLDTAKRVAEMQLEKVSAEMRRAVEAFEQGHLEAANAILDGIEREAERHVEQMDRDRELVHQDIEALLLKAKTLMADERLPLTERVQKTLATYRKADEWAAKSALPQEKHVTLLDGYGFFLYKYAFYDDALAVFTRLATMQLLLHGEEHPDTANSYNNIGYVYGAKGDYDRAFEYILKALAIREKVLGEEHPDTASSYNNIGVVYNAKGDYDRELEYYLKALAIREKVLGEKHPDTATSYNNIGNVYSSKGDYGRALEYHHKALAIREKVFGEENPYTARSYNNIGYVYGAKGDYDRALEYYLKALARYEKVFGEENPYTARSYNNIGVVYDDKGDYDRALEYYLKALAIREKVFGEENPYTARSYNNIGDVYDEKNDYAQALEYYYKALAIYEKVLGEEHPSTLVVKENISLIMQRQSGNE
;
A
#
# COMPACT_ATOMS: atom_id res chain seq x y z
N MET A 1 -15.67 -4.91 -25.42
CA MET A 1 -14.39 -4.27 -25.17
C MET A 1 -14.59 -2.77 -25.29
N LYS A 2 -14.31 -2.01 -24.20
CA LYS A 2 -14.49 -0.55 -24.18
C LYS A 2 -13.25 0.07 -24.83
N THR A 3 -13.42 0.93 -25.86
CA THR A 3 -12.29 1.65 -26.46
C THR A 3 -12.20 3.04 -25.87
N ILE A 4 -11.02 3.42 -25.40
CA ILE A 4 -10.69 4.76 -24.92
C ILE A 4 -9.71 5.37 -25.90
N LYS A 5 -10.10 6.49 -26.48
CA LYS A 5 -9.29 7.24 -27.42
C LYS A 5 -8.65 8.42 -26.71
N VAL A 6 -7.34 8.54 -26.83
CA VAL A 6 -6.53 9.66 -26.32
C VAL A 6 -6.00 10.43 -27.51
N PHE A 7 -6.45 11.67 -27.68
CA PHE A 7 -5.90 12.58 -28.69
C PHE A 7 -4.77 13.39 -28.08
N LEU A 8 -3.62 13.41 -28.73
CA LEU A 8 -2.43 14.11 -28.28
C LEU A 8 -2.06 15.24 -29.24
N ALA A 9 -2.18 16.46 -28.75
CA ALA A 9 -1.72 17.67 -29.40
C ALA A 9 -0.40 18.16 -28.77
N SER A 10 0.55 18.60 -29.58
CA SER A 10 1.78 19.23 -29.05
C SER A 10 2.44 20.10 -30.10
N SER A 11 3.23 21.08 -29.65
CA SER A 11 4.11 21.84 -30.52
C SER A 11 5.25 20.98 -31.08
N ASP A 12 5.82 21.37 -32.22
CA ASP A 12 6.91 20.62 -32.88
C ASP A 12 8.18 20.52 -31.98
N GLU A 13 8.38 21.50 -31.10
CA GLU A 13 9.50 21.54 -30.16
C GLU A 13 9.48 20.40 -29.12
N LEU A 14 8.35 19.70 -28.98
CA LEU A 14 8.13 18.60 -28.02
C LEU A 14 8.01 17.22 -28.69
N SER A 15 8.69 17.02 -29.83
CA SER A 15 8.62 15.75 -30.57
C SER A 15 9.07 14.55 -29.73
N ASP A 16 10.13 14.69 -28.92
CA ASP A 16 10.66 13.64 -28.06
C ASP A 16 9.68 13.29 -26.92
N GLU A 17 9.11 14.32 -26.27
CA GLU A 17 8.12 14.16 -25.21
C GLU A 17 6.86 13.49 -25.76
N ARG A 18 6.40 13.89 -26.95
CA ARG A 18 5.28 13.27 -27.64
C ARG A 18 5.52 11.78 -27.90
N GLN A 19 6.72 11.40 -28.34
CA GLN A 19 7.08 10.02 -28.57
C GLN A 19 7.10 9.21 -27.26
N LYS A 20 7.69 9.76 -26.20
CA LYS A 20 7.72 9.13 -24.88
C LYS A 20 6.32 8.95 -24.30
N PHE A 21 5.49 9.98 -24.40
CA PHE A 21 4.08 9.93 -23.99
C PHE A 21 3.29 8.90 -24.81
N GLY A 22 3.54 8.82 -26.13
CA GLY A 22 2.96 7.80 -26.99
C GLY A 22 3.32 6.37 -26.55
N ASN A 23 4.55 6.16 -26.06
CA ASN A 23 4.97 4.86 -25.49
C ASN A 23 4.21 4.54 -24.19
N LEU A 24 4.00 5.53 -23.32
CA LEU A 24 3.16 5.37 -22.14
C LEU A 24 1.74 4.92 -22.50
N ILE A 25 1.10 5.57 -23.48
CA ILE A 25 -0.27 5.21 -23.90
C ILE A 25 -0.35 3.79 -24.44
N ARG A 26 0.66 3.34 -25.21
CA ARG A 26 0.74 1.94 -25.65
C ARG A 26 0.90 0.97 -24.48
N GLN A 27 1.76 1.31 -23.53
CA GLN A 27 1.95 0.52 -22.30
C GLN A 27 0.65 0.41 -21.50
N LEU A 28 -0.10 1.50 -21.33
CA LEU A 28 -1.42 1.46 -20.69
C LEU A 28 -2.39 0.60 -21.49
N GLY A 29 -2.35 0.66 -22.83
CA GLY A 29 -3.15 -0.22 -23.69
C GLY A 29 -2.87 -1.70 -23.44
N ASP A 30 -1.60 -2.08 -23.32
CA ASP A 30 -1.20 -3.46 -23.02
C ASP A 30 -1.63 -3.93 -21.63
N ILE A 31 -1.61 -3.04 -20.63
CA ILE A 31 -2.05 -3.35 -19.26
C ILE A 31 -3.57 -3.59 -19.24
N PHE A 32 -4.35 -2.73 -19.90
CA PHE A 32 -5.80 -2.73 -19.75
C PHE A 32 -6.54 -3.61 -20.76
N VAL A 33 -5.89 -4.11 -21.79
CA VAL A 33 -6.52 -4.99 -22.78
C VAL A 33 -7.12 -6.24 -22.13
N GLN A 34 -6.46 -6.79 -21.12
CA GLN A 34 -6.94 -7.96 -20.37
C GLN A 34 -8.19 -7.65 -19.50
N ARG A 35 -8.39 -6.37 -19.17
CA ARG A 35 -9.58 -5.88 -18.45
C ARG A 35 -10.71 -5.45 -19.39
N GLY A 36 -10.62 -5.80 -20.67
CA GLY A 36 -11.62 -5.44 -21.68
C GLY A 36 -11.59 -3.96 -22.09
N ILE A 37 -10.52 -3.23 -21.80
CA ILE A 37 -10.32 -1.84 -22.18
C ILE A 37 -9.19 -1.77 -23.19
N TYR A 38 -9.48 -1.16 -24.33
CA TYR A 38 -8.50 -0.88 -25.38
C TYR A 38 -8.20 0.62 -25.41
N VAL A 39 -6.95 1.00 -25.15
CA VAL A 39 -6.50 2.41 -25.18
C VAL A 39 -5.87 2.69 -26.53
N LYS A 40 -6.39 3.66 -27.26
CA LYS A 40 -5.91 4.07 -28.59
C LYS A 40 -5.38 5.49 -28.56
N LEU A 41 -4.11 5.65 -28.89
CA LEU A 41 -3.52 6.96 -29.15
C LEU A 41 -3.93 7.44 -30.54
N LEU A 42 -4.22 8.73 -30.68
CA LEU A 42 -4.48 9.43 -31.92
C LEU A 42 -3.51 10.61 -32.03
N VAL A 43 -2.62 10.56 -33.00
CA VAL A 43 -1.62 11.60 -33.26
C VAL A 43 -1.63 11.92 -34.76
N TRP A 44 -1.20 13.12 -35.15
CA TRP A 44 -1.25 13.55 -36.53
C TRP A 44 -0.35 12.73 -37.48
N GLU A 45 0.69 12.11 -36.95
CA GLU A 45 1.59 11.22 -37.73
C GLU A 45 0.88 9.95 -38.23
N ASP A 46 -0.19 9.54 -37.57
CA ASP A 46 -0.97 8.35 -37.95
C ASP A 46 -1.94 8.61 -39.12
N MET A 47 -1.98 9.84 -39.63
CA MET A 47 -2.86 10.17 -40.78
C MET A 47 -2.28 9.74 -42.10
N ASP A 48 -3.17 9.30 -42.99
CA ASP A 48 -2.82 8.97 -44.37
C ASP A 48 -2.22 10.19 -45.07
N PRO A 49 -0.98 10.11 -45.57
CA PRO A 49 -0.30 11.20 -46.27
C PRO A 49 -1.04 11.69 -47.55
N SER A 50 -1.94 10.87 -48.10
CA SER A 50 -2.70 11.19 -49.33
C SER A 50 -3.79 12.27 -49.14
N TYR A 51 -4.14 12.60 -47.88
CA TYR A 51 -5.11 13.67 -47.62
C TYR A 51 -4.51 15.07 -47.90
N ASN A 52 -5.28 15.95 -48.54
CA ASN A 52 -4.93 17.35 -48.61
C ASN A 52 -5.16 18.07 -47.25
N ASN A 53 -4.55 19.25 -47.06
CA ASN A 53 -4.56 19.93 -45.77
C ASN A 53 -5.98 20.20 -45.19
N CYS A 54 -6.96 20.53 -46.02
CA CYS A 54 -8.34 20.75 -45.56
C CYS A 54 -9.02 19.46 -45.08
N ARG A 55 -8.83 18.35 -45.81
CA ARG A 55 -9.37 17.05 -45.39
C ARG A 55 -8.68 16.50 -44.13
N LYS A 56 -7.40 16.81 -43.96
CA LYS A 56 -6.68 16.45 -42.75
C LYS A 56 -7.32 17.14 -41.54
N GLN A 57 -7.59 18.42 -41.60
CA GLN A 57 -8.19 19.14 -40.44
C GLN A 57 -9.60 18.65 -40.12
N ASP A 58 -10.43 18.30 -41.08
CA ASP A 58 -11.76 17.74 -40.84
C ASP A 58 -11.69 16.38 -40.12
N GLU A 59 -10.75 15.51 -40.52
CA GLU A 59 -10.55 14.21 -39.87
C GLU A 59 -9.99 14.37 -38.44
N TYR A 60 -9.10 15.34 -38.24
CA TYR A 60 -8.62 15.76 -36.91
C TYR A 60 -9.77 16.17 -36.00
N ASN A 61 -10.58 17.10 -36.47
CA ASN A 61 -11.73 17.59 -35.72
C ASN A 61 -12.71 16.46 -35.36
N LYS A 62 -12.83 15.45 -36.22
CA LYS A 62 -13.60 14.24 -35.93
C LYS A 62 -12.95 13.38 -34.84
N TRP A 63 -11.63 13.14 -34.94
CA TRP A 63 -10.91 12.36 -33.93
C TRP A 63 -10.98 13.01 -32.57
N ILE A 64 -10.82 14.32 -32.46
CA ILE A 64 -10.97 15.08 -31.23
C ILE A 64 -12.37 14.88 -30.64
N ARG A 65 -13.42 15.04 -31.45
CA ARG A 65 -14.81 14.85 -30.99
C ARG A 65 -15.10 13.43 -30.55
N GLU A 66 -14.40 12.43 -31.08
CA GLU A 66 -14.59 11.02 -30.72
C GLU A 66 -13.69 10.57 -29.54
N SER A 67 -12.78 11.41 -29.08
CA SER A 67 -11.85 11.09 -28.00
C SER A 67 -12.50 11.18 -26.62
N GLN A 68 -12.01 10.40 -25.67
CA GLN A 68 -12.33 10.52 -24.24
C GLN A 68 -11.35 11.44 -23.52
N PHE A 69 -10.12 11.54 -24.03
CA PHE A 69 -9.11 12.46 -23.51
C PHE A 69 -8.50 13.28 -24.65
N PHE A 70 -8.37 14.56 -24.39
CA PHE A 70 -7.58 15.49 -25.20
C PHE A 70 -6.41 15.96 -24.33
N VAL A 71 -5.19 15.66 -24.76
CA VAL A 71 -3.95 16.01 -24.06
C VAL A 71 -3.18 17.01 -24.91
N ALA A 72 -2.86 18.16 -24.36
CA ALA A 72 -2.05 19.18 -25.03
C ALA A 72 -0.74 19.42 -24.25
N LEU A 73 0.39 19.37 -24.98
CA LEU A 73 1.72 19.60 -24.43
C LEU A 73 2.30 20.90 -25.00
N PHE A 74 2.76 21.79 -24.13
CA PHE A 74 3.38 23.07 -24.48
C PHE A 74 4.73 23.25 -23.79
N ARG A 75 5.61 24.07 -24.39
CA ARG A 75 6.87 24.52 -23.77
C ARG A 75 7.02 26.02 -23.88
N THR A 76 7.49 26.53 -25.03
CA THR A 76 7.68 27.99 -25.27
C THR A 76 6.54 28.60 -25.99
N ARG A 77 5.80 27.86 -26.85
CA ARG A 77 4.75 28.36 -27.73
C ARG A 77 3.53 27.46 -27.81
N ALA A 78 2.39 28.08 -28.12
CA ALA A 78 1.18 27.40 -28.56
C ALA A 78 1.14 27.45 -30.10
N GLY A 79 1.34 26.33 -30.80
CA GLY A 79 1.25 26.28 -32.23
C GLY A 79 -0.17 26.63 -32.73
N GLN A 80 -0.27 27.26 -33.93
CA GLN A 80 -1.55 27.72 -34.53
C GLN A 80 -2.59 26.57 -34.56
N TYR A 81 -2.18 25.37 -34.93
CA TYR A 81 -3.08 24.21 -35.04
C TYR A 81 -3.57 23.72 -33.67
N THR A 82 -2.72 23.77 -32.66
CA THR A 82 -3.11 23.34 -31.29
C THR A 82 -4.23 24.20 -30.72
N ARG A 83 -4.32 25.47 -31.12
CA ARG A 83 -5.38 26.39 -30.70
C ARG A 83 -6.73 26.02 -31.33
N GLU A 84 -6.75 25.70 -32.64
CA GLU A 84 -7.95 25.22 -33.33
C GLU A 84 -8.42 23.87 -32.77
N GLU A 85 -7.49 22.96 -32.51
CA GLU A 85 -7.74 21.66 -31.90
C GLU A 85 -8.35 21.80 -30.49
N TRP A 86 -7.84 22.77 -29.72
CA TRP A 86 -8.37 23.11 -28.40
C TRP A 86 -9.81 23.62 -28.49
N ASP A 87 -10.12 24.53 -29.41
CA ASP A 87 -11.47 25.06 -29.55
C ASP A 87 -12.48 23.96 -29.90
N VAL A 88 -12.10 23.01 -30.74
CA VAL A 88 -12.92 21.84 -31.09
C VAL A 88 -13.10 20.93 -29.88
N ALA A 89 -12.04 20.67 -29.14
CA ALA A 89 -12.08 19.82 -27.92
C ALA A 89 -12.96 20.45 -26.83
N GLN A 90 -12.84 21.75 -26.61
CA GLN A 90 -13.64 22.51 -25.67
C GLN A 90 -15.12 22.52 -26.04
N ALA A 91 -15.44 22.78 -27.32
CA ALA A 91 -16.82 22.74 -27.79
C ALA A 91 -17.45 21.35 -27.60
N ALA A 92 -16.69 20.30 -27.87
CA ALA A 92 -17.13 18.92 -27.64
C ALA A 92 -17.31 18.62 -26.15
N ASN A 93 -16.39 19.04 -25.28
CA ASN A 93 -16.49 18.88 -23.82
C ASN A 93 -17.72 19.60 -23.27
N SER A 94 -17.96 20.83 -23.66
CA SER A 94 -19.11 21.64 -23.20
C SER A 94 -20.46 20.99 -23.52
N SER A 95 -20.54 20.21 -24.60
CA SER A 95 -21.78 19.57 -25.04
C SER A 95 -22.00 18.15 -24.47
N ARG A 96 -20.91 17.39 -24.19
CA ARG A 96 -20.96 15.96 -23.84
C ARG A 96 -20.15 15.59 -22.61
N GLN A 97 -19.44 16.52 -21.98
CA GLN A 97 -18.43 16.30 -20.94
C GLN A 97 -17.25 15.39 -21.38
N GLU A 98 -17.07 15.20 -22.69
CA GLU A 98 -15.95 14.50 -23.32
C GLU A 98 -15.51 15.27 -24.58
N PRO A 99 -14.21 15.29 -24.89
CA PRO A 99 -13.08 14.68 -24.15
C PRO A 99 -12.77 15.39 -22.83
N LYS A 100 -12.14 14.68 -21.88
CA LYS A 100 -11.50 15.31 -20.72
C LYS A 100 -10.29 16.09 -21.21
N LEU A 101 -10.20 17.36 -20.81
CA LEU A 101 -9.20 18.30 -21.31
C LEU A 101 -8.02 18.35 -20.32
N LEU A 102 -6.83 17.98 -20.78
CA LEU A 102 -5.60 17.97 -20.00
C LEU A 102 -4.55 18.82 -20.69
N ILE A 103 -3.98 19.77 -19.98
CA ILE A 103 -2.95 20.68 -20.48
C ILE A 103 -1.73 20.56 -19.60
N TYR A 104 -0.59 20.27 -20.24
CA TYR A 104 0.69 20.16 -19.58
C TYR A 104 1.68 21.13 -20.20
N CYS A 105 2.30 21.97 -19.36
CA CYS A 105 3.33 22.92 -19.77
C CYS A 105 4.69 22.49 -19.24
N GLN A 106 5.66 22.28 -20.13
CA GLN A 106 7.01 21.97 -19.71
C GLN A 106 7.65 23.18 -19.05
N THR A 107 8.29 22.97 -17.90
CA THR A 107 9.02 24.02 -17.18
C THR A 107 10.19 24.51 -18.04
N LEU A 108 10.28 25.82 -18.24
CA LEU A 108 11.31 26.44 -19.05
C LEU A 108 12.70 26.31 -18.39
N GLN A 109 13.72 26.10 -19.22
CA GLN A 109 15.11 26.09 -18.77
C GLN A 109 15.62 27.52 -18.56
N PRO A 110 16.69 27.73 -17.75
CA PRO A 110 17.28 29.06 -17.59
C PRO A 110 17.69 29.67 -18.93
N GLY A 111 17.12 30.83 -19.27
CA GLY A 111 17.37 31.55 -20.53
C GLY A 111 16.30 31.33 -21.62
N GLU A 112 15.37 30.41 -21.44
CA GLU A 112 14.21 30.27 -22.33
C GLU A 112 13.11 31.28 -21.92
N VAL A 113 12.36 31.75 -22.90
CA VAL A 113 11.28 32.72 -22.71
C VAL A 113 10.01 32.16 -23.35
N GLU A 114 8.91 32.21 -22.61
CA GLU A 114 7.59 31.87 -23.12
C GLU A 114 7.15 32.90 -24.17
N GLU A 115 6.65 32.43 -25.31
CA GLU A 115 6.11 33.30 -26.34
C GLU A 115 4.77 33.90 -25.89
N GLN A 116 4.49 35.12 -26.35
CA GLN A 116 3.29 35.86 -25.97
C GLN A 116 2.00 35.10 -26.29
N GLU A 117 1.97 34.32 -27.37
CA GLU A 117 0.81 33.50 -27.75
C GLU A 117 0.46 32.44 -26.69
N LEU A 118 1.45 31.79 -26.08
CA LEU A 118 1.23 30.82 -25.01
C LEU A 118 0.80 31.51 -23.72
N THR A 119 1.40 32.64 -23.40
CA THR A 119 1.00 33.49 -22.26
C THR A 119 -0.46 33.94 -22.41
N ASP A 120 -0.87 34.44 -23.58
CA ASP A 120 -2.25 34.84 -23.85
C ASP A 120 -3.21 33.65 -23.79
N PHE A 121 -2.79 32.49 -24.27
CA PHE A 121 -3.56 31.25 -24.20
C PHE A 121 -3.80 30.80 -22.77
N LYS A 122 -2.76 30.79 -21.95
CA LYS A 122 -2.85 30.48 -20.50
C LYS A 122 -3.79 31.45 -19.79
N GLN A 123 -3.66 32.74 -20.05
CA GLN A 123 -4.54 33.76 -19.47
C GLN A 123 -6.01 33.58 -19.90
N MET A 124 -6.26 33.20 -21.15
CA MET A 124 -7.59 32.85 -21.63
C MET A 124 -8.16 31.60 -20.92
N LEU A 125 -7.35 30.57 -20.73
CA LEU A 125 -7.77 29.37 -19.98
C LEU A 125 -8.20 29.71 -18.55
N GLU A 126 -7.40 30.51 -17.86
CA GLU A 126 -7.64 30.91 -16.47
C GLU A 126 -8.90 31.80 -16.34
N GLN A 127 -9.02 32.83 -17.17
CA GLN A 127 -10.09 33.83 -17.08
C GLN A 127 -11.45 33.34 -17.60
N ARG A 128 -11.48 32.55 -18.68
CA ARG A 128 -12.72 32.15 -19.32
C ARG A 128 -13.28 30.81 -18.89
N LEU A 129 -12.42 29.90 -18.46
CA LEU A 129 -12.79 28.50 -18.24
C LEU A 129 -12.56 28.04 -16.80
N GLY A 130 -11.84 28.81 -15.98
CA GLY A 130 -11.37 28.33 -14.67
C GLY A 130 -10.52 27.05 -14.81
N HIS A 131 -9.95 26.84 -15.98
CA HIS A 131 -9.15 25.66 -16.27
C HIS A 131 -7.70 25.95 -15.96
N PHE A 132 -7.05 25.06 -15.23
CA PHE A 132 -5.64 25.15 -14.90
C PHE A 132 -4.86 24.17 -15.77
N TRP A 133 -3.60 24.49 -16.01
CA TRP A 133 -2.63 23.60 -16.62
C TRP A 133 -1.68 23.09 -15.55
N ASP A 134 -1.15 21.88 -15.75
CA ASP A 134 -0.10 21.34 -14.90
C ASP A 134 1.27 21.63 -15.50
N ASN A 135 2.22 22.05 -14.66
CA ASN A 135 3.60 22.21 -15.05
C ASN A 135 4.38 20.90 -14.81
N TYR A 136 5.21 20.51 -15.76
CA TYR A 136 6.11 19.38 -15.59
C TYR A 136 7.55 19.76 -15.94
N ALA A 137 8.49 19.38 -15.07
CA ALA A 137 9.91 19.58 -15.29
C ALA A 137 10.57 18.37 -15.97
N THR A 138 10.00 17.19 -15.78
CA THR A 138 10.51 15.91 -16.29
C THR A 138 9.43 15.11 -16.99
N THR A 139 9.82 14.24 -17.93
CA THR A 139 8.91 13.30 -18.58
C THR A 139 8.26 12.35 -17.55
N ASP A 140 8.97 11.99 -16.48
CA ASP A 140 8.46 11.13 -15.42
C ASP A 140 7.29 11.78 -14.67
N LYS A 141 7.36 13.09 -14.39
CA LYS A 141 6.23 13.83 -13.81
C LYS A 141 5.03 13.82 -14.74
N LEU A 142 5.22 14.10 -16.03
CA LEU A 142 4.14 14.05 -17.01
C LEU A 142 3.48 12.68 -17.07
N HIS A 143 4.26 11.61 -17.13
CA HIS A 143 3.78 10.23 -17.15
C HIS A 143 3.01 9.86 -15.87
N HIS A 144 3.57 10.24 -14.73
CA HIS A 144 2.94 10.02 -13.43
C HIS A 144 1.58 10.71 -13.34
N ASP A 145 1.51 12.02 -13.60
CA ASP A 145 0.30 12.83 -13.45
C ASP A 145 -0.81 12.37 -14.42
N PHE A 146 -0.44 12.10 -15.67
CA PHE A 146 -1.39 11.53 -16.63
C PHE A 146 -1.91 10.16 -16.20
N THR A 147 -1.02 9.28 -15.72
CA THR A 147 -1.42 7.94 -15.27
C THR A 147 -2.35 8.02 -14.07
N MET A 148 -2.06 8.87 -13.09
CA MET A 148 -2.94 9.11 -11.94
C MET A 148 -4.33 9.57 -12.39
N TYR A 149 -4.38 10.58 -13.28
CA TYR A 149 -5.64 11.09 -13.78
C TYR A 149 -6.42 10.05 -14.61
N PHE A 150 -5.72 9.33 -15.48
CA PHE A 150 -6.30 8.26 -16.30
C PHE A 150 -6.89 7.14 -15.44
N MET A 151 -6.15 6.67 -14.46
CA MET A 151 -6.59 5.61 -13.56
C MET A 151 -7.83 6.04 -12.76
N ARG A 152 -7.79 7.23 -12.16
CA ARG A 152 -8.93 7.78 -11.42
C ARG A 152 -10.18 7.87 -12.29
N THR A 153 -10.04 8.39 -13.51
CA THR A 153 -11.17 8.68 -14.39
C THR A 153 -11.74 7.42 -15.08
N THR A 154 -10.87 6.45 -15.37
CA THR A 154 -11.23 5.27 -16.19
C THR A 154 -11.54 4.06 -15.34
N ILE A 155 -10.78 3.86 -14.26
CA ILE A 155 -10.84 2.68 -13.38
C ILE A 155 -11.55 3.00 -12.07
N GLY A 156 -11.44 4.26 -11.58
CA GLY A 156 -12.00 4.71 -10.30
C GLY A 156 -11.15 4.38 -9.08
N SER A 157 -9.94 3.80 -9.26
CA SER A 157 -9.01 3.49 -8.18
C SER A 157 -7.56 3.72 -8.61
N LEU A 158 -6.72 4.11 -7.64
CA LEU A 158 -5.27 4.29 -7.77
C LEU A 158 -4.46 3.18 -7.12
N ASP A 159 -5.09 2.15 -6.57
CA ASP A 159 -4.44 1.11 -5.76
C ASP A 159 -3.41 0.27 -6.53
N ALA A 160 -3.59 0.15 -7.85
CA ALA A 160 -2.66 -0.58 -8.71
C ALA A 160 -1.33 0.15 -8.95
N ILE A 161 -1.23 1.44 -8.58
CA ILE A 161 0.00 2.23 -8.69
C ILE A 161 0.80 2.03 -7.40
N LYS A 162 2.07 1.62 -7.53
CA LYS A 162 2.95 1.27 -6.40
C LYS A 162 4.36 1.85 -6.60
N VAL A 163 5.16 1.83 -5.53
CA VAL A 163 6.61 2.03 -5.64
C VAL A 163 7.30 0.68 -5.53
N GLU A 164 8.14 0.37 -6.51
CA GLU A 164 8.95 -0.84 -6.58
C GLU A 164 10.36 -0.44 -7.01
N ASP A 165 11.37 -0.76 -6.20
CA ASP A 165 12.79 -0.42 -6.43
C ASP A 165 13.05 1.06 -6.84
N GLY A 166 12.39 2.01 -6.15
CA GLY A 166 12.52 3.44 -6.44
C GLY A 166 11.79 3.91 -7.70
N GLN A 167 10.97 3.08 -8.30
CA GLN A 167 10.18 3.39 -9.47
C GLN A 167 8.68 3.37 -9.14
N VAL A 168 7.94 4.32 -9.67
CA VAL A 168 6.48 4.24 -9.69
C VAL A 168 6.06 3.29 -10.79
N THR A 169 5.33 2.26 -10.42
CA THR A 169 4.88 1.19 -11.33
C THR A 169 3.37 1.09 -11.37
N LEU A 170 2.85 0.61 -12.49
CA LEU A 170 1.47 0.16 -12.67
C LEU A 170 1.50 -1.29 -13.12
N GLU A 171 1.00 -2.20 -12.27
CA GLU A 171 1.03 -3.64 -12.52
C GLU A 171 2.46 -4.15 -12.86
N GLY A 172 3.47 -3.67 -12.13
CA GLY A 172 4.87 -4.04 -12.30
C GLY A 172 5.56 -3.39 -13.52
N ARG A 173 4.88 -2.52 -14.26
CA ARG A 173 5.49 -1.76 -15.37
C ARG A 173 5.82 -0.34 -14.94
N LYS A 174 7.05 0.08 -15.17
CA LYS A 174 7.54 1.40 -14.83
C LYS A 174 6.73 2.50 -15.52
N ILE A 175 6.29 3.48 -14.72
CA ILE A 175 5.64 4.73 -15.15
C ILE A 175 6.60 5.91 -15.00
N ALA A 176 7.30 5.99 -13.85
CA ALA A 176 8.21 7.08 -13.54
C ALA A 176 9.31 6.63 -12.56
N ASP A 177 10.42 7.34 -12.49
CA ASP A 177 11.39 7.25 -11.40
C ASP A 177 10.97 8.20 -10.28
N MET A 178 10.96 7.71 -9.03
CA MET A 178 10.63 8.54 -7.86
C MET A 178 11.55 9.75 -7.75
N ASP A 179 12.84 9.58 -8.06
CA ASP A 179 13.84 10.64 -8.03
C ASP A 179 13.52 11.84 -8.93
N ASN A 180 12.71 11.64 -9.97
CA ASN A 180 12.32 12.66 -10.93
C ASN A 180 10.95 13.30 -10.60
N LEU A 181 10.28 12.84 -9.55
CA LEU A 181 9.01 13.40 -9.10
C LEU A 181 9.25 14.53 -8.10
N PRO A 182 8.68 15.72 -8.29
CA PRO A 182 9.01 16.91 -7.49
C PRO A 182 8.80 16.70 -5.99
N TYR A 183 7.75 16.02 -5.57
CA TYR A 183 7.46 15.76 -4.16
C TYR A 183 8.49 14.83 -3.48
N ALA A 184 9.27 14.05 -4.24
CA ALA A 184 10.41 13.29 -3.75
C ALA A 184 11.71 14.09 -3.94
N ALA A 185 11.94 14.62 -5.15
CA ALA A 185 13.15 15.37 -5.49
C ALA A 185 13.34 16.64 -4.63
N GLY A 186 12.27 17.32 -4.22
CA GLY A 186 12.31 18.48 -3.33
C GLY A 186 12.36 18.12 -1.84
N ASN A 187 12.21 16.86 -1.47
CA ASN A 187 12.21 16.43 -0.08
C ASN A 187 13.63 16.31 0.46
N GLU A 188 13.95 17.09 1.52
CA GLU A 188 15.29 17.15 2.10
C GLU A 188 15.72 15.79 2.66
N TRP A 189 14.88 15.16 3.49
CA TRP A 189 15.16 13.86 4.08
C TRP A 189 15.34 12.77 3.00
N TYR A 190 14.57 12.80 1.93
CA TYR A 190 14.68 11.88 0.80
C TYR A 190 16.08 11.99 0.15
N ASN A 191 16.51 13.22 -0.14
CA ASN A 191 17.79 13.47 -0.80
C ASN A 191 19.00 13.13 0.10
N GLU A 192 18.95 13.49 1.38
CA GLU A 192 20.00 13.15 2.35
C GLU A 192 20.11 11.63 2.53
N THR A 193 18.97 10.95 2.67
CA THR A 193 18.95 9.49 2.83
C THR A 193 19.46 8.78 1.59
N ARG A 194 19.11 9.25 0.39
CA ARG A 194 19.65 8.72 -0.88
C ARG A 194 21.16 8.87 -0.98
N GLN A 195 21.70 10.04 -0.61
CA GLN A 195 23.15 10.28 -0.59
C GLN A 195 23.84 9.38 0.44
N ARG A 196 23.25 9.20 1.61
CA ARG A 196 23.77 8.32 2.65
C ARG A 196 23.76 6.85 2.22
N LEU A 197 22.71 6.40 1.54
CA LEU A 197 22.63 5.06 0.95
C LEU A 197 23.75 4.83 -0.09
N ALA A 198 24.00 5.79 -0.97
CA ALA A 198 25.08 5.71 -1.96
C ALA A 198 26.45 5.61 -1.27
N HIS A 199 26.69 6.43 -0.22
CA HIS A 199 27.92 6.40 0.55
C HIS A 199 28.13 5.06 1.27
N LEU A 200 27.11 4.52 1.91
CA LEU A 200 27.16 3.21 2.58
C LEU A 200 27.41 2.06 1.58
N ALA A 201 26.81 2.13 0.39
CA ALA A 201 27.08 1.15 -0.67
C ALA A 201 28.56 1.15 -1.09
N ASP A 202 29.16 2.34 -1.25
CA ASP A 202 30.58 2.48 -1.58
C ASP A 202 31.47 1.95 -0.45
N GLU A 203 31.17 2.24 0.82
CA GLU A 203 31.89 1.70 1.97
C GLU A 203 31.85 0.16 2.01
N VAL A 204 30.68 -0.44 1.79
CA VAL A 204 30.50 -1.90 1.73
C VAL A 204 31.32 -2.51 0.59
N ALA A 205 31.37 -1.83 -0.59
CA ALA A 205 32.17 -2.28 -1.74
C ALA A 205 33.67 -2.22 -1.46
N GLN A 206 34.16 -1.11 -0.86
CA GLN A 206 35.56 -0.94 -0.48
C GLN A 206 36.01 -1.99 0.55
N LEU A 207 35.18 -2.28 1.54
CA LEU A 207 35.45 -3.33 2.53
C LEU A 207 35.49 -4.72 1.88
N TRP A 208 34.66 -4.98 0.87
CA TRP A 208 34.71 -6.21 0.10
C TRP A 208 36.03 -6.36 -0.67
N GLU A 209 36.50 -5.31 -1.32
CA GLU A 209 37.81 -5.31 -1.98
C GLU A 209 38.97 -5.53 -0.99
N ALA A 210 38.89 -4.93 0.20
CA ALA A 210 39.88 -5.14 1.25
C ALA A 210 39.89 -6.59 1.75
N ILE A 211 38.72 -7.25 1.90
CA ILE A 211 38.61 -8.65 2.26
C ILE A 211 39.24 -9.56 1.20
N GLN A 212 39.09 -9.23 -0.09
CA GLN A 212 39.72 -10.01 -1.17
C GLN A 212 41.26 -9.96 -1.12
N LYS A 213 41.82 -8.83 -0.60
CA LYS A 213 43.28 -8.63 -0.46
C LYS A 213 43.82 -9.23 0.84
N ALA A 214 43.03 -9.35 1.87
CA ALA A 214 43.41 -9.86 3.20
C ALA A 214 42.29 -10.77 3.78
N PRO A 215 42.06 -11.96 3.20
CA PRO A 215 40.92 -12.82 3.55
C PRO A 215 40.96 -13.39 4.98
N GLU A 216 42.10 -13.40 5.64
CA GLU A 216 42.27 -13.85 7.03
C GLU A 216 41.86 -12.81 8.08
N MET A 217 41.64 -11.56 7.71
CA MET A 217 41.26 -10.50 8.65
C MET A 217 39.76 -10.52 8.94
N GLU A 218 39.35 -11.21 10.01
CA GLU A 218 37.96 -11.33 10.45
C GLU A 218 37.33 -9.99 10.81
N VAL A 219 38.14 -9.04 11.29
CA VAL A 219 37.67 -7.67 11.59
C VAL A 219 37.08 -6.98 10.36
N LEU A 220 37.64 -7.16 9.17
CA LEU A 220 37.11 -6.58 7.93
C LEU A 220 35.73 -7.19 7.55
N ARG A 221 35.53 -8.47 7.83
CA ARG A 221 34.23 -9.11 7.61
C ARG A 221 33.17 -8.57 8.55
N THR A 222 33.53 -8.42 9.83
CA THR A 222 32.62 -7.82 10.83
C THR A 222 32.26 -6.39 10.49
N MET A 223 33.25 -5.56 10.12
CA MET A 223 33.00 -4.18 9.70
C MET A 223 32.11 -4.11 8.44
N ARG A 224 32.36 -4.97 7.45
CA ARG A 224 31.52 -5.04 6.26
C ARG A 224 30.09 -5.44 6.60
N GLN A 225 29.91 -6.42 7.50
CA GLN A 225 28.59 -6.83 7.92
C GLN A 225 27.85 -5.69 8.62
N GLN A 226 28.48 -4.99 9.53
CA GLN A 226 27.88 -3.84 10.22
C GLN A 226 27.47 -2.73 9.23
N LYS A 227 28.31 -2.44 8.23
CA LYS A 227 27.97 -1.43 7.22
C LYS A 227 26.87 -1.90 6.26
N LEU A 228 26.85 -3.18 5.94
CA LEU A 228 25.77 -3.78 5.14
C LEU A 228 24.44 -3.72 5.89
N ASP A 229 24.47 -3.97 7.18
CA ASP A 229 23.29 -3.92 8.06
C ASP A 229 22.76 -2.48 8.14
N GLU A 230 23.64 -1.49 8.33
CA GLU A 230 23.28 -0.06 8.30
C GLU A 230 22.66 0.35 6.94
N TYR A 231 23.27 -0.09 5.83
CA TYR A 231 22.77 0.15 4.48
C TYR A 231 21.36 -0.45 4.27
N ASN A 232 21.17 -1.70 4.67
CA ASN A 232 19.88 -2.39 4.47
C ASN A 232 18.77 -1.75 5.29
N ALA A 233 19.03 -1.41 6.56
CA ALA A 233 18.07 -0.73 7.42
C ALA A 233 17.63 0.62 6.85
N LEU A 234 18.60 1.42 6.38
CA LEU A 234 18.31 2.73 5.79
C LEU A 234 17.59 2.60 4.45
N LYS A 235 17.92 1.60 3.63
CA LYS A 235 17.25 1.31 2.36
C LYS A 235 15.78 0.98 2.55
N GLU A 236 15.45 0.21 3.59
CA GLU A 236 14.07 -0.12 3.89
C GLU A 236 13.28 1.10 4.36
N GLN A 237 13.84 1.89 5.25
CA GLN A 237 13.22 3.13 5.70
C GLN A 237 12.95 4.06 4.50
N PHE A 238 13.90 4.13 3.57
CA PHE A 238 13.78 4.89 2.35
C PHE A 238 12.64 4.37 1.45
N ALA A 239 12.53 3.06 1.25
CA ALA A 239 11.44 2.47 0.45
C ALA A 239 10.05 2.71 1.06
N ARG A 240 9.92 2.63 2.40
CA ARG A 240 8.67 2.99 3.09
C ARG A 240 8.32 4.46 2.89
N HIS A 241 9.28 5.34 2.97
CA HIS A 241 9.07 6.77 2.74
C HIS A 241 8.62 7.04 1.30
N GLN A 242 9.25 6.40 0.31
CA GLN A 242 8.83 6.47 -1.09
C GLN A 242 7.37 6.07 -1.28
N GLN A 243 6.95 4.96 -0.68
CA GLN A 243 5.56 4.50 -0.75
C GLN A 243 4.60 5.49 -0.08
N SER A 244 4.98 6.05 1.06
CA SER A 244 4.17 7.04 1.77
C SER A 244 3.99 8.35 0.99
N LEU A 245 5.05 8.81 0.31
CA LEU A 245 4.97 9.95 -0.60
C LEU A 245 4.01 9.69 -1.77
N LEU A 246 4.10 8.50 -2.38
CA LEU A 246 3.17 8.10 -3.44
C LEU A 246 1.73 8.03 -2.96
N ASP A 247 1.47 7.47 -1.78
CA ASP A 247 0.11 7.38 -1.23
C ASP A 247 -0.48 8.76 -0.92
N THR A 248 0.37 9.71 -0.53
CA THR A 248 -0.03 11.11 -0.37
C THR A 248 -0.33 11.76 -1.73
N ALA A 249 0.51 11.52 -2.75
CA ALA A 249 0.29 12.01 -4.10
C ALA A 249 -1.02 11.46 -4.73
N LYS A 250 -1.34 10.18 -4.48
CA LYS A 250 -2.64 9.61 -4.89
C LYS A 250 -3.80 10.36 -4.25
N ARG A 251 -3.71 10.66 -2.95
CA ARG A 251 -4.76 11.43 -2.26
C ARG A 251 -4.92 12.83 -2.85
N VAL A 252 -3.82 13.51 -3.14
CA VAL A 252 -3.84 14.81 -3.82
C VAL A 252 -4.51 14.69 -5.20
N ALA A 253 -4.17 13.66 -5.97
CA ALA A 253 -4.77 13.42 -7.30
C ALA A 253 -6.28 13.13 -7.24
N GLU A 254 -6.80 12.62 -6.11
CA GLU A 254 -8.23 12.42 -5.88
C GLU A 254 -8.98 13.71 -5.54
N MET A 255 -8.29 14.75 -5.08
CA MET A 255 -8.92 16.02 -4.72
C MET A 255 -9.39 16.82 -5.95
N GLN A 256 -10.49 17.54 -5.78
CA GLN A 256 -10.98 18.52 -6.76
C GLN A 256 -10.39 19.88 -6.38
N LEU A 257 -9.14 20.16 -6.80
CA LEU A 257 -8.37 21.33 -6.39
C LEU A 257 -9.08 22.68 -6.70
N GLU A 258 -9.95 22.72 -7.69
CA GLU A 258 -10.81 23.88 -7.99
C GLU A 258 -11.83 24.18 -6.91
N LYS A 259 -12.16 23.18 -6.06
CA LYS A 259 -13.16 23.30 -4.98
C LYS A 259 -12.57 23.47 -3.60
N VAL A 260 -11.25 23.44 -3.46
CA VAL A 260 -10.59 23.61 -2.15
C VAL A 260 -10.14 25.04 -1.90
N SER A 261 -9.88 25.40 -0.64
CA SER A 261 -9.41 26.72 -0.25
C SER A 261 -8.03 27.08 -0.84
N ALA A 262 -7.70 28.36 -0.85
CA ALA A 262 -6.39 28.84 -1.29
C ALA A 262 -5.25 28.28 -0.41
N GLU A 263 -5.51 28.14 0.89
CA GLU A 263 -4.59 27.56 1.87
C GLU A 263 -4.33 26.08 1.56
N MET A 264 -5.39 25.32 1.31
CA MET A 264 -5.28 23.91 0.94
C MET A 264 -4.48 23.73 -0.35
N ARG A 265 -4.70 24.58 -1.36
CA ARG A 265 -3.90 24.55 -2.59
C ARG A 265 -2.43 24.80 -2.31
N ARG A 266 -2.10 25.78 -1.43
CA ARG A 266 -0.70 26.02 -1.01
C ARG A 266 -0.10 24.83 -0.26
N ALA A 267 -0.88 24.13 0.56
CA ALA A 267 -0.39 22.90 1.22
C ALA A 267 -0.09 21.79 0.21
N VAL A 268 -0.96 21.61 -0.79
CA VAL A 268 -0.74 20.68 -1.90
C VAL A 268 0.50 21.06 -2.71
N GLU A 269 0.66 22.34 -3.08
CA GLU A 269 1.83 22.84 -3.78
C GLU A 269 3.13 22.61 -2.99
N ALA A 270 3.12 22.85 -1.67
CA ALA A 270 4.26 22.58 -0.81
C ALA A 270 4.61 21.08 -0.77
N PHE A 271 3.60 20.21 -0.69
CA PHE A 271 3.79 18.76 -0.80
C PHE A 271 4.38 18.36 -2.16
N GLU A 272 3.80 18.84 -3.26
CA GLU A 272 4.28 18.54 -4.62
C GLU A 272 5.72 19.00 -4.87
N GLN A 273 6.18 20.02 -4.14
CA GLN A 273 7.58 20.48 -4.15
C GLN A 273 8.49 19.71 -3.19
N GLY A 274 7.96 18.74 -2.44
CA GLY A 274 8.70 17.95 -1.45
C GLY A 274 8.88 18.62 -0.08
N HIS A 275 8.27 19.77 0.16
CA HIS A 275 8.38 20.54 1.40
C HIS A 275 7.34 20.08 2.44
N LEU A 276 7.49 18.83 2.95
CA LEU A 276 6.51 18.22 3.88
C LEU A 276 6.28 19.04 5.15
N GLU A 277 7.32 19.64 5.70
CA GLU A 277 7.21 20.48 6.89
C GLU A 277 6.34 21.72 6.63
N ALA A 278 6.57 22.38 5.49
CA ALA A 278 5.77 23.53 5.08
C ALA A 278 4.30 23.12 4.81
N ALA A 279 4.08 21.99 4.15
CA ALA A 279 2.74 21.45 3.94
C ALA A 279 2.02 21.18 5.25
N ASN A 280 2.67 20.51 6.20
CA ASN A 280 2.12 20.24 7.54
C ASN A 280 1.83 21.52 8.31
N ALA A 281 2.73 22.52 8.27
CA ALA A 281 2.51 23.80 8.95
C ALA A 281 1.29 24.56 8.41
N ILE A 282 1.05 24.51 7.09
CA ILE A 282 -0.15 25.08 6.48
C ILE A 282 -1.41 24.32 6.91
N LEU A 283 -1.35 22.97 6.88
CA LEU A 283 -2.47 22.12 7.32
C LEU A 283 -2.79 22.29 8.81
N ASP A 284 -1.78 22.51 9.68
CA ASP A 284 -1.97 22.87 11.08
C ASP A 284 -2.64 24.25 11.22
N GLY A 285 -2.35 25.16 10.30
CA GLY A 285 -3.03 26.47 10.21
C GLY A 285 -4.50 26.32 9.90
N ILE A 286 -4.83 25.53 8.87
CA ILE A 286 -6.20 25.20 8.45
C ILE A 286 -6.95 24.52 9.61
N GLU A 287 -6.31 23.57 10.30
CA GLU A 287 -6.91 22.87 11.45
C GLU A 287 -7.31 23.85 12.56
N ARG A 288 -6.45 24.81 12.93
CA ARG A 288 -6.74 25.83 13.94
C ARG A 288 -7.85 26.80 13.53
N GLU A 289 -7.95 27.10 12.23
CA GLU A 289 -9.01 27.95 11.69
C GLU A 289 -10.35 27.21 11.66
N ALA A 290 -10.31 25.95 11.28
CA ALA A 290 -11.47 25.05 11.25
C ALA A 290 -12.07 24.81 12.64
N GLU A 291 -11.27 24.80 13.72
CA GLU A 291 -11.79 24.77 15.10
C GLU A 291 -12.74 25.95 15.38
N ARG A 292 -12.42 27.12 14.84
CA ARG A 292 -13.28 28.33 14.96
C ARG A 292 -14.53 28.23 14.09
N HIS A 293 -14.43 27.57 12.91
CA HIS A 293 -15.58 27.38 12.02
C HIS A 293 -16.58 26.37 12.58
N VAL A 294 -16.13 25.34 13.26
CA VAL A 294 -17.00 24.34 13.92
C VAL A 294 -17.84 24.98 15.03
N GLU A 295 -17.36 26.03 15.71
CA GLU A 295 -18.11 26.81 16.67
C GLU A 295 -19.21 27.71 16.02
N GLN A 296 -19.12 27.98 14.71
CA GLN A 296 -20.04 28.78 13.92
C GLN A 296 -20.87 27.99 12.89
N MET A 297 -20.99 26.70 13.07
CA MET A 297 -21.40 25.67 12.11
C MET A 297 -22.68 25.91 11.29
N ASP A 298 -23.58 26.73 11.69
CA ASP A 298 -24.85 26.99 10.97
C ASP A 298 -24.69 27.84 9.69
N ARG A 299 -23.51 28.42 9.44
CA ARG A 299 -23.25 29.31 8.30
C ARG A 299 -22.28 28.75 7.25
N ASP A 300 -21.40 27.80 7.62
CA ASP A 300 -20.23 27.43 6.78
C ASP A 300 -20.00 25.92 6.61
N ARG A 301 -21.05 25.11 6.41
CA ARG A 301 -20.95 23.65 6.24
C ARG A 301 -19.95 23.23 5.16
N GLU A 302 -19.91 23.96 4.04
CA GLU A 302 -19.00 23.63 2.94
C GLU A 302 -17.52 23.83 3.32
N LEU A 303 -17.20 24.86 4.13
CA LEU A 303 -15.84 25.07 4.65
C LEU A 303 -15.40 23.94 5.56
N VAL A 304 -16.28 23.50 6.50
CA VAL A 304 -15.98 22.37 7.39
C VAL A 304 -15.73 21.07 6.60
N HIS A 305 -16.43 20.86 5.49
CA HIS A 305 -16.17 19.70 4.62
C HIS A 305 -14.78 19.76 3.97
N GLN A 306 -14.32 20.95 3.54
CA GLN A 306 -12.96 21.15 3.03
C GLN A 306 -11.90 20.92 4.11
N ASP A 307 -12.18 21.37 5.34
CA ASP A 307 -11.30 21.19 6.50
C ASP A 307 -11.13 19.71 6.87
N ILE A 308 -12.20 18.90 6.75
CA ILE A 308 -12.13 17.45 6.94
C ILE A 308 -11.19 16.81 5.90
N GLU A 309 -11.25 17.23 4.64
CA GLU A 309 -10.31 16.77 3.61
C GLU A 309 -8.86 17.15 3.95
N ALA A 310 -8.64 18.34 4.53
CA ALA A 310 -7.33 18.76 5.03
C ALA A 310 -6.83 17.86 6.16
N LEU A 311 -7.70 17.47 7.09
CA LEU A 311 -7.35 16.51 8.15
C LEU A 311 -7.01 15.12 7.60
N LEU A 312 -7.73 14.64 6.59
CA LEU A 312 -7.41 13.36 5.94
C LEU A 312 -6.05 13.40 5.23
N LEU A 313 -5.72 14.51 4.58
CA LEU A 313 -4.40 14.73 4.01
C LEU A 313 -3.34 14.78 5.13
N LYS A 314 -3.58 15.54 6.19
CA LYS A 314 -2.70 15.62 7.36
C LYS A 314 -2.43 14.24 7.98
N ALA A 315 -3.43 13.40 8.14
CA ALA A 315 -3.25 12.04 8.65
C ALA A 315 -2.25 11.23 7.79
N LYS A 316 -2.30 11.36 6.47
CA LYS A 316 -1.35 10.70 5.55
C LYS A 316 0.04 11.32 5.61
N THR A 317 0.15 12.66 5.63
CA THR A 317 1.45 13.33 5.72
C THR A 317 2.15 13.09 7.06
N LEU A 318 1.42 13.00 8.17
CA LEU A 318 1.97 12.61 9.47
C LEU A 318 2.56 11.20 9.45
N MET A 319 1.87 10.24 8.83
CA MET A 319 2.41 8.88 8.68
C MET A 319 3.62 8.82 7.74
N ALA A 320 3.74 9.75 6.80
CA ALA A 320 4.88 9.89 5.90
C ALA A 320 6.08 10.58 6.54
N ASP A 321 5.93 11.30 7.64
CA ASP A 321 7.00 12.10 8.26
C ASP A 321 7.94 11.21 9.10
N GLU A 322 8.90 10.57 8.43
CA GLU A 322 9.87 9.67 9.05
C GLU A 322 10.83 10.35 10.06
N ARG A 323 10.82 11.68 10.18
CA ARG A 323 11.56 12.41 11.22
C ARG A 323 10.95 12.20 12.61
N LEU A 324 9.66 11.88 12.66
CA LEU A 324 8.96 11.58 13.91
C LEU A 324 9.04 10.08 14.23
N PRO A 325 9.20 9.70 15.52
CA PRO A 325 9.07 8.32 15.95
C PRO A 325 7.71 7.73 15.54
N LEU A 326 7.67 6.43 15.20
CA LEU A 326 6.43 5.77 14.77
C LEU A 326 5.30 5.93 15.78
N THR A 327 5.61 5.78 17.08
CA THR A 327 4.63 5.96 18.16
C THR A 327 3.99 7.35 18.15
N GLU A 328 4.78 8.39 17.93
CA GLU A 328 4.30 9.76 17.85
C GLU A 328 3.46 9.99 16.58
N ARG A 329 3.90 9.44 15.42
CA ARG A 329 3.12 9.46 14.19
C ARG A 329 1.76 8.82 14.36
N VAL A 330 1.71 7.63 14.97
CA VAL A 330 0.47 6.90 15.23
C VAL A 330 -0.45 7.70 16.14
N GLN A 331 0.05 8.30 17.24
CA GLN A 331 -0.77 9.07 18.16
C GLN A 331 -1.32 10.36 17.51
N LYS A 332 -0.48 11.10 16.78
CA LYS A 332 -0.91 12.30 16.06
C LYS A 332 -1.93 11.99 14.97
N THR A 333 -1.73 10.89 14.24
CA THR A 333 -2.66 10.44 13.20
C THR A 333 -3.99 9.99 13.79
N LEU A 334 -3.96 9.27 14.90
CA LEU A 334 -5.16 8.88 15.65
C LEU A 334 -5.98 10.10 16.09
N ALA A 335 -5.31 11.10 16.67
CA ALA A 335 -5.96 12.34 17.09
C ALA A 335 -6.58 13.08 15.87
N THR A 336 -5.88 13.09 14.75
CA THR A 336 -6.36 13.71 13.50
C THR A 336 -7.60 13.01 12.95
N TYR A 337 -7.62 11.67 12.92
CA TYR A 337 -8.81 10.91 12.50
C TYR A 337 -10.00 11.11 13.45
N ARG A 338 -9.77 11.09 14.76
CA ARG A 338 -10.82 11.36 15.76
C ARG A 338 -11.47 12.73 15.54
N LYS A 339 -10.64 13.75 15.30
CA LYS A 339 -11.11 15.10 15.02
C LYS A 339 -11.91 15.18 13.72
N ALA A 340 -11.41 14.56 12.65
CA ALA A 340 -12.12 14.52 11.37
C ALA A 340 -13.48 13.83 11.50
N ASP A 341 -13.55 12.72 12.24
CA ASP A 341 -14.81 12.00 12.50
C ASP A 341 -15.80 12.79 13.34
N GLU A 342 -15.33 13.49 14.39
CA GLU A 342 -16.16 14.39 15.19
C GLU A 342 -16.75 15.52 14.34
N TRP A 343 -15.95 16.14 13.49
CA TRP A 343 -16.40 17.22 12.61
C TRP A 343 -17.34 16.71 11.53
N ALA A 344 -17.08 15.52 10.95
CA ALA A 344 -17.97 14.89 10.00
C ALA A 344 -19.37 14.65 10.60
N ALA A 345 -19.44 14.21 11.85
CA ALA A 345 -20.69 14.01 12.57
C ALA A 345 -21.45 15.32 12.82
N LYS A 346 -20.72 16.40 13.18
CA LYS A 346 -21.31 17.72 13.48
C LYS A 346 -21.75 18.47 12.22
N SER A 347 -20.98 18.37 11.13
CA SER A 347 -21.23 19.15 9.88
C SER A 347 -22.20 18.49 8.92
N ALA A 348 -22.76 17.32 9.27
CA ALA A 348 -23.54 16.51 8.36
C ALA A 348 -22.81 16.28 7.01
N LEU A 349 -21.55 15.83 7.08
CA LEU A 349 -20.72 15.50 5.91
C LEU A 349 -21.52 14.62 4.93
N PRO A 350 -21.43 14.87 3.61
CA PRO A 350 -22.06 13.99 2.63
C PRO A 350 -21.70 12.52 2.87
N GLN A 351 -22.69 11.67 2.80
CA GLN A 351 -22.57 10.27 3.24
C GLN A 351 -21.43 9.52 2.53
N GLU A 352 -21.23 9.74 1.23
CA GLU A 352 -20.15 9.13 0.45
C GLU A 352 -18.75 9.52 0.97
N LYS A 353 -18.58 10.82 1.34
CA LYS A 353 -17.31 11.30 1.93
C LYS A 353 -17.11 10.76 3.33
N HIS A 354 -18.17 10.65 4.11
CA HIS A 354 -18.11 10.10 5.46
C HIS A 354 -17.77 8.59 5.44
N VAL A 355 -18.29 7.85 4.48
CA VAL A 355 -17.91 6.45 4.21
C VAL A 355 -16.40 6.34 3.98
N THR A 356 -15.84 7.18 3.11
CA THR A 356 -14.40 7.19 2.81
C THR A 356 -13.55 7.50 4.06
N LEU A 357 -13.99 8.45 4.88
CA LEU A 357 -13.32 8.76 6.15
C LEU A 357 -13.35 7.55 7.10
N LEU A 358 -14.53 6.96 7.32
CA LEU A 358 -14.69 5.84 8.26
C LEU A 358 -13.93 4.60 7.82
N ASP A 359 -13.87 4.32 6.50
CA ASP A 359 -13.12 3.20 5.96
C ASP A 359 -11.61 3.37 6.26
N GLY A 360 -11.03 4.51 5.89
CA GLY A 360 -9.63 4.81 6.17
C GLY A 360 -9.29 4.83 7.65
N TYR A 361 -10.18 5.39 8.48
CA TYR A 361 -10.01 5.42 9.92
C TYR A 361 -10.10 4.02 10.55
N GLY A 362 -11.07 3.22 10.15
CA GLY A 362 -11.25 1.84 10.62
C GLY A 362 -10.04 0.96 10.30
N PHE A 363 -9.49 1.04 9.08
CA PHE A 363 -8.28 0.31 8.71
C PHE A 363 -7.03 0.81 9.45
N PHE A 364 -6.90 2.11 9.70
CA PHE A 364 -5.83 2.65 10.55
C PHE A 364 -5.89 2.05 11.95
N LEU A 365 -7.06 2.07 12.57
CA LEU A 365 -7.28 1.50 13.91
C LEU A 365 -6.97 0.01 13.97
N TYR A 366 -7.45 -0.76 12.99
CA TYR A 366 -7.19 -2.18 12.87
C TYR A 366 -5.68 -2.49 12.74
N LYS A 367 -5.00 -1.75 11.88
CA LYS A 367 -3.55 -1.93 11.63
C LYS A 367 -2.71 -1.73 12.88
N TYR A 368 -3.10 -0.81 13.75
CA TYR A 368 -2.36 -0.48 14.97
C TYR A 368 -2.97 -1.10 16.23
N ALA A 369 -3.83 -2.12 16.07
CA ALA A 369 -4.44 -2.93 17.14
C ALA A 369 -5.40 -2.18 18.08
N PHE A 370 -5.98 -1.06 17.67
CA PHE A 370 -7.09 -0.40 18.35
C PHE A 370 -8.42 -1.07 18.00
N TYR A 371 -8.57 -2.35 18.36
CA TYR A 371 -9.66 -3.22 17.86
C TYR A 371 -11.05 -2.78 18.28
N ASP A 372 -11.25 -2.26 19.50
CA ASP A 372 -12.56 -1.80 19.97
C ASP A 372 -13.01 -0.54 19.22
N ASP A 373 -12.11 0.41 19.04
CA ASP A 373 -12.36 1.60 18.23
C ASP A 373 -12.61 1.23 16.75
N ALA A 374 -11.82 0.28 16.19
CA ALA A 374 -12.01 -0.20 14.83
C ALA A 374 -13.39 -0.84 14.64
N LEU A 375 -13.83 -1.66 15.59
CA LEU A 375 -15.15 -2.28 15.57
C LEU A 375 -16.28 -1.24 15.58
N ALA A 376 -16.17 -0.23 16.44
CA ALA A 376 -17.15 0.86 16.52
C ALA A 376 -17.23 1.63 15.18
N VAL A 377 -16.07 1.96 14.58
CA VAL A 377 -15.99 2.67 13.31
C VAL A 377 -16.53 1.83 12.15
N PHE A 378 -16.14 0.56 12.02
CA PHE A 378 -16.66 -0.31 10.96
C PHE A 378 -18.15 -0.65 11.11
N THR A 379 -18.66 -0.70 12.34
CA THR A 379 -20.12 -0.86 12.57
C THR A 379 -20.89 0.37 12.08
N ARG A 380 -20.39 1.57 12.35
CA ARG A 380 -20.96 2.81 11.80
C ARG A 380 -20.89 2.84 10.28
N LEU A 381 -19.75 2.45 9.71
CA LEU A 381 -19.55 2.33 8.26
C LEU A 381 -20.59 1.37 7.66
N ALA A 382 -20.77 0.18 8.22
CA ALA A 382 -21.76 -0.79 7.76
C ALA A 382 -23.19 -0.22 7.81
N THR A 383 -23.53 0.51 8.88
CA THR A 383 -24.83 1.17 8.99
C THR A 383 -25.03 2.22 7.91
N MET A 384 -24.00 3.00 7.61
CA MET A 384 -24.07 4.00 6.55
C MET A 384 -24.18 3.38 5.16
N GLN A 385 -23.41 2.32 4.88
CA GLN A 385 -23.49 1.59 3.60
C GLN A 385 -24.89 0.95 3.43
N LEU A 386 -25.45 0.41 4.50
CA LEU A 386 -26.81 -0.12 4.51
C LEU A 386 -27.86 0.95 4.16
N LEU A 387 -27.71 2.16 4.71
CA LEU A 387 -28.62 3.27 4.42
C LEU A 387 -28.45 3.84 3.00
N LEU A 388 -27.21 3.86 2.47
CA LEU A 388 -26.90 4.41 1.15
C LEU A 388 -27.31 3.46 0.01
N HIS A 389 -26.97 2.20 0.16
CA HIS A 389 -27.01 1.23 -0.93
C HIS A 389 -27.96 0.07 -0.68
N GLY A 390 -28.42 -0.08 0.57
CA GLY A 390 -29.28 -1.19 0.97
C GLY A 390 -28.49 -2.43 1.39
N GLU A 391 -29.23 -3.45 1.81
CA GLU A 391 -28.67 -4.70 2.36
C GLU A 391 -27.94 -5.53 1.29
N GLU A 392 -28.39 -5.45 0.04
CA GLU A 392 -27.89 -6.27 -1.07
C GLU A 392 -26.86 -5.53 -1.93
N HIS A 393 -25.89 -4.84 -1.30
CA HIS A 393 -24.86 -4.12 -2.03
C HIS A 393 -23.45 -4.65 -1.69
N PRO A 394 -22.52 -4.75 -2.66
CA PRO A 394 -21.15 -5.22 -2.41
C PRO A 394 -20.42 -4.42 -1.33
N ASP A 395 -20.63 -3.10 -1.23
CA ASP A 395 -19.97 -2.26 -0.22
C ASP A 395 -20.50 -2.54 1.19
N THR A 396 -21.80 -2.89 1.32
CA THR A 396 -22.36 -3.38 2.60
C THR A 396 -21.69 -4.70 2.99
N ALA A 397 -21.47 -5.60 2.02
CA ALA A 397 -20.75 -6.85 2.25
C ALA A 397 -19.28 -6.59 2.65
N ASN A 398 -18.60 -5.61 2.04
CA ASN A 398 -17.24 -5.23 2.41
C ASN A 398 -17.17 -4.76 3.88
N SER A 399 -18.13 -3.93 4.31
CA SER A 399 -18.20 -3.46 5.68
C SER A 399 -18.44 -4.58 6.69
N TYR A 400 -19.32 -5.54 6.38
CA TYR A 400 -19.49 -6.74 7.22
C TYR A 400 -18.23 -7.59 7.28
N ASN A 401 -17.54 -7.75 6.18
CA ASN A 401 -16.27 -8.46 6.15
C ASN A 401 -15.21 -7.79 7.03
N ASN A 402 -15.11 -6.45 7.03
CA ASN A 402 -14.21 -5.69 7.88
C ASN A 402 -14.52 -5.89 9.38
N ILE A 403 -15.80 -5.88 9.75
CA ILE A 403 -16.23 -6.22 11.12
C ILE A 403 -15.81 -7.64 11.48
N GLY A 404 -15.99 -8.60 10.57
CA GLY A 404 -15.56 -9.98 10.77
C GLY A 404 -14.06 -10.10 11.02
N TYR A 405 -13.23 -9.34 10.30
CA TYR A 405 -11.78 -9.30 10.54
C TYR A 405 -11.42 -8.80 11.94
N VAL A 406 -12.08 -7.74 12.41
CA VAL A 406 -11.82 -7.22 13.75
C VAL A 406 -12.21 -8.22 14.83
N TYR A 407 -13.37 -8.88 14.71
CA TYR A 407 -13.76 -9.94 15.65
C TYR A 407 -12.77 -11.11 15.63
N GLY A 408 -12.31 -11.51 14.45
CA GLY A 408 -11.27 -12.55 14.32
C GLY A 408 -9.97 -12.17 15.03
N ALA A 409 -9.52 -10.92 14.88
CA ALA A 409 -8.33 -10.42 15.57
C ALA A 409 -8.50 -10.32 17.09
N LYS A 410 -9.72 -10.15 17.59
CA LYS A 410 -10.08 -10.20 19.00
C LYS A 410 -10.27 -11.62 19.55
N GLY A 411 -10.19 -12.66 18.70
CA GLY A 411 -10.42 -14.05 19.09
C GLY A 411 -11.91 -14.46 19.20
N ASP A 412 -12.83 -13.56 18.85
CA ASP A 412 -14.27 -13.86 18.83
C ASP A 412 -14.66 -14.45 17.46
N TYR A 413 -14.31 -15.71 17.30
CA TYR A 413 -14.48 -16.41 16.03
C TYR A 413 -15.95 -16.68 15.66
N ASP A 414 -16.87 -16.69 16.62
CA ASP A 414 -18.29 -16.89 16.35
C ASP A 414 -18.90 -15.67 15.71
N ARG A 415 -18.64 -14.48 16.25
CA ARG A 415 -19.07 -13.23 15.64
C ARG A 415 -18.33 -12.95 14.33
N ALA A 416 -17.05 -13.25 14.25
CA ALA A 416 -16.30 -13.16 13.00
C ALA A 416 -16.99 -13.96 11.89
N PHE A 417 -17.35 -15.21 12.18
CA PHE A 417 -18.05 -16.11 11.25
C PHE A 417 -19.41 -15.56 10.83
N GLU A 418 -20.22 -15.09 11.78
CA GLU A 418 -21.53 -14.50 11.50
C GLU A 418 -21.44 -13.36 10.47
N TYR A 419 -20.53 -12.42 10.70
CA TYR A 419 -20.37 -11.25 9.82
C TYR A 419 -19.81 -11.61 8.44
N ILE A 420 -18.86 -12.55 8.37
CA ILE A 420 -18.33 -13.03 7.08
C ILE A 420 -19.40 -13.79 6.30
N LEU A 421 -20.29 -14.56 6.96
CA LEU A 421 -21.43 -15.21 6.29
C LEU A 421 -22.43 -14.19 5.74
N LYS A 422 -22.72 -13.11 6.47
CA LYS A 422 -23.55 -12.01 5.94
C LYS A 422 -22.94 -11.42 4.67
N ALA A 423 -21.63 -11.17 4.68
CA ALA A 423 -20.91 -10.67 3.50
C ALA A 423 -20.96 -11.68 2.33
N LEU A 424 -20.78 -12.97 2.59
CA LEU A 424 -20.86 -14.02 1.58
C LEU A 424 -22.24 -14.07 0.94
N ALA A 425 -23.31 -14.12 1.74
CA ALA A 425 -24.68 -14.21 1.24
C ALA A 425 -25.04 -13.05 0.28
N ILE A 426 -24.57 -11.85 0.59
CA ILE A 426 -24.75 -10.69 -0.28
C ILE A 426 -23.98 -10.88 -1.59
N ARG A 427 -22.70 -11.28 -1.51
CA ARG A 427 -21.86 -11.46 -2.70
C ARG A 427 -22.33 -12.58 -3.60
N GLU A 428 -22.76 -13.72 -3.06
CA GLU A 428 -23.38 -14.81 -3.83
C GLU A 428 -24.62 -14.36 -4.57
N LYS A 429 -25.49 -13.59 -3.89
CA LYS A 429 -26.74 -13.09 -4.47
C LYS A 429 -26.51 -12.06 -5.57
N VAL A 430 -25.57 -11.13 -5.38
CA VAL A 430 -25.41 -9.95 -6.24
C VAL A 430 -24.38 -10.17 -7.34
N LEU A 431 -23.25 -10.81 -7.00
CA LEU A 431 -22.12 -11.03 -7.91
C LEU A 431 -22.13 -12.45 -8.50
N GLY A 432 -22.81 -13.40 -7.83
CA GLY A 432 -22.82 -14.81 -8.16
C GLY A 432 -21.75 -15.62 -7.45
N GLU A 433 -21.96 -16.93 -7.42
CA GLU A 433 -21.06 -17.88 -6.74
C GLU A 433 -19.66 -17.95 -7.38
N GLU A 434 -19.53 -17.63 -8.67
CA GLU A 434 -18.28 -17.70 -9.42
C GLU A 434 -17.51 -16.36 -9.47
N HIS A 435 -17.89 -15.38 -8.66
CA HIS A 435 -17.19 -14.09 -8.67
C HIS A 435 -15.92 -14.13 -7.80
N PRO A 436 -14.80 -13.47 -8.18
CA PRO A 436 -13.58 -13.41 -7.37
C PRO A 436 -13.77 -12.87 -5.94
N ASP A 437 -14.69 -11.93 -5.74
CA ASP A 437 -14.99 -11.42 -4.40
C ASP A 437 -15.76 -12.45 -3.55
N THR A 438 -16.58 -13.30 -4.17
CA THR A 438 -17.23 -14.44 -3.51
C THR A 438 -16.17 -15.47 -3.08
N ALA A 439 -15.18 -15.74 -3.94
CA ALA A 439 -14.02 -16.56 -3.58
C ALA A 439 -13.23 -15.97 -2.39
N SER A 440 -13.13 -14.66 -2.30
CA SER A 440 -12.51 -14.00 -1.15
C SER A 440 -13.30 -14.20 0.15
N SER A 441 -14.63 -14.20 0.11
CA SER A 441 -15.48 -14.55 1.25
C SER A 441 -15.30 -16.01 1.69
N TYR A 442 -15.25 -16.95 0.75
CA TYR A 442 -14.94 -18.36 1.08
C TYR A 442 -13.57 -18.51 1.73
N ASN A 443 -12.56 -17.79 1.21
CA ASN A 443 -11.23 -17.77 1.85
C ASN A 443 -11.30 -17.25 3.29
N ASN A 444 -12.06 -16.20 3.57
CA ASN A 444 -12.20 -15.63 4.90
C ASN A 444 -12.92 -16.57 5.88
N ILE A 445 -13.91 -17.31 5.40
CA ILE A 445 -14.55 -18.38 6.18
C ILE A 445 -13.53 -19.46 6.53
N GLY A 446 -12.69 -19.86 5.57
CA GLY A 446 -11.59 -20.80 5.85
C GLY A 446 -10.69 -20.34 6.96
N VAL A 447 -10.30 -19.06 6.98
CA VAL A 447 -9.48 -18.46 8.06
C VAL A 447 -10.17 -18.61 9.43
N VAL A 448 -11.47 -18.41 9.53
CA VAL A 448 -12.22 -18.58 10.80
C VAL A 448 -12.26 -20.03 11.23
N TYR A 449 -12.44 -20.99 10.31
CA TYR A 449 -12.39 -22.41 10.63
C TYR A 449 -10.99 -22.86 11.07
N ASN A 450 -9.93 -22.30 10.48
CA ASN A 450 -8.56 -22.50 10.98
C ASN A 450 -8.43 -22.10 12.44
N ALA A 451 -8.88 -20.89 12.79
CA ALA A 451 -8.82 -20.40 14.16
C ALA A 451 -9.65 -21.25 15.15
N LYS A 452 -10.69 -21.92 14.66
CA LYS A 452 -11.49 -22.90 15.45
C LYS A 452 -10.89 -24.31 15.47
N GLY A 453 -9.81 -24.56 14.73
CA GLY A 453 -9.19 -25.88 14.61
C GLY A 453 -9.97 -26.88 13.72
N ASP A 454 -11.00 -26.43 12.99
CA ASP A 454 -11.77 -27.28 12.07
C ASP A 454 -11.13 -27.28 10.67
N TYR A 455 -10.05 -28.03 10.56
CA TYR A 455 -9.24 -28.10 9.34
C TYR A 455 -9.97 -28.75 8.15
N ASP A 456 -11.01 -29.56 8.39
CA ASP A 456 -11.78 -30.17 7.31
C ASP A 456 -12.66 -29.14 6.61
N ARG A 457 -13.37 -28.33 7.37
CA ARG A 457 -14.18 -27.24 6.81
C ARG A 457 -13.31 -26.11 6.26
N GLU A 458 -12.19 -25.81 6.91
CA GLU A 458 -11.20 -24.87 6.37
C GLU A 458 -10.77 -25.27 4.95
N LEU A 459 -10.40 -26.55 4.76
CA LEU A 459 -10.01 -27.08 3.46
C LEU A 459 -11.14 -27.00 2.43
N GLU A 460 -12.36 -27.36 2.81
CA GLU A 460 -13.53 -27.28 1.94
C GLU A 460 -13.70 -25.85 1.36
N TYR A 461 -13.65 -24.85 2.23
CA TYR A 461 -13.85 -23.46 1.80
C TYR A 461 -12.69 -22.92 0.97
N TYR A 462 -11.45 -23.28 1.28
CA TYR A 462 -10.31 -22.91 0.44
C TYR A 462 -10.35 -23.58 -0.94
N LEU A 463 -10.84 -24.82 -1.04
CA LEU A 463 -11.03 -25.49 -2.33
C LEU A 463 -12.13 -24.83 -3.16
N LYS A 464 -13.25 -24.37 -2.53
CA LYS A 464 -14.25 -23.56 -3.22
C LYS A 464 -13.64 -22.27 -3.77
N ALA A 465 -12.87 -21.54 -2.95
CA ALA A 465 -12.19 -20.33 -3.39
C ALA A 465 -11.19 -20.60 -4.53
N LEU A 466 -10.43 -21.69 -4.44
CA LEU A 466 -9.47 -22.11 -5.48
C LEU A 466 -10.17 -22.39 -6.81
N ALA A 467 -11.24 -23.19 -6.81
CA ALA A 467 -11.96 -23.54 -8.01
C ALA A 467 -12.47 -22.30 -8.78
N ILE A 468 -12.98 -21.32 -8.08
CA ILE A 468 -13.41 -20.04 -8.69
C ILE A 468 -12.21 -19.31 -9.28
N ARG A 469 -11.11 -19.16 -8.51
CA ARG A 469 -9.92 -18.43 -8.96
C ARG A 469 -9.25 -19.10 -10.15
N GLU A 470 -9.13 -20.44 -10.16
CA GLU A 470 -8.60 -21.19 -11.31
C GLU A 470 -9.45 -20.96 -12.56
N LYS A 471 -10.79 -21.02 -12.41
CA LYS A 471 -11.75 -20.83 -13.52
C LYS A 471 -11.71 -19.42 -14.09
N VAL A 472 -11.69 -18.40 -13.22
CA VAL A 472 -11.90 -17.00 -13.63
C VAL A 472 -10.57 -16.28 -13.90
N LEU A 473 -9.56 -16.51 -13.08
CA LEU A 473 -8.27 -15.83 -13.15
C LEU A 473 -7.18 -16.69 -13.80
N GLY A 474 -7.39 -18.02 -13.79
CA GLY A 474 -6.44 -19.01 -14.30
C GLY A 474 -5.44 -19.51 -13.24
N GLU A 475 -4.84 -20.69 -13.53
CA GLU A 475 -3.93 -21.37 -12.60
C GLU A 475 -2.65 -20.58 -12.28
N LYS A 476 -2.26 -19.65 -13.14
CA LYS A 476 -1.02 -18.87 -12.99
C LYS A 476 -1.21 -17.48 -12.38
N HIS A 477 -2.42 -17.19 -11.88
CA HIS A 477 -2.72 -15.90 -11.29
C HIS A 477 -2.19 -15.82 -9.83
N PRO A 478 -1.70 -14.65 -9.35
CA PRO A 478 -1.22 -14.46 -7.99
C PRO A 478 -2.24 -14.81 -6.90
N ASP A 479 -3.52 -14.54 -7.14
CA ASP A 479 -4.59 -14.88 -6.19
C ASP A 479 -4.82 -16.40 -6.13
N THR A 480 -4.64 -17.12 -7.25
CA THR A 480 -4.67 -18.58 -7.29
C THR A 480 -3.49 -19.15 -6.48
N ALA A 481 -2.30 -18.55 -6.60
CA ALA A 481 -1.16 -18.90 -5.75
C ALA A 481 -1.44 -18.68 -4.25
N THR A 482 -2.23 -17.66 -3.92
CA THR A 482 -2.66 -17.45 -2.52
C THR A 482 -3.58 -18.57 -2.04
N SER A 483 -4.51 -19.04 -2.86
CA SER A 483 -5.34 -20.21 -2.54
C SER A 483 -4.52 -21.48 -2.38
N TYR A 484 -3.57 -21.77 -3.27
CA TYR A 484 -2.64 -22.90 -3.12
C TYR A 484 -1.87 -22.83 -1.79
N ASN A 485 -1.37 -21.64 -1.46
CA ASN A 485 -0.63 -21.42 -0.21
C ASN A 485 -1.50 -21.73 1.02
N ASN A 486 -2.75 -21.26 1.05
CA ASN A 486 -3.66 -21.50 2.16
C ASN A 486 -4.00 -22.98 2.30
N ILE A 487 -4.26 -23.68 1.20
CA ILE A 487 -4.48 -25.14 1.18
C ILE A 487 -3.24 -25.88 1.69
N GLY A 488 -2.03 -25.45 1.29
CA GLY A 488 -0.78 -25.98 1.81
C GLY A 488 -0.67 -25.86 3.33
N ASN A 489 -1.07 -24.72 3.89
CA ASN A 489 -1.11 -24.51 5.34
C ASN A 489 -2.07 -25.51 6.03
N VAL A 490 -3.27 -25.73 5.46
CA VAL A 490 -4.24 -26.69 6.03
C VAL A 490 -3.65 -28.10 6.07
N TYR A 491 -3.04 -28.55 4.97
CA TYR A 491 -2.42 -29.87 4.94
C TYR A 491 -1.28 -29.97 5.93
N SER A 492 -0.52 -28.90 6.14
CA SER A 492 0.52 -28.86 7.18
C SER A 492 -0.08 -29.01 8.59
N SER A 493 -1.17 -28.29 8.91
CA SER A 493 -1.86 -28.39 10.18
C SER A 493 -2.49 -29.78 10.41
N LYS A 494 -2.87 -30.47 9.33
CA LYS A 494 -3.34 -31.87 9.37
C LYS A 494 -2.21 -32.91 9.42
N GLY A 495 -0.95 -32.49 9.41
CA GLY A 495 0.22 -33.37 9.40
C GLY A 495 0.52 -34.04 8.05
N ASP A 496 -0.22 -33.69 6.99
CA ASP A 496 0.07 -34.16 5.63
C ASP A 496 1.10 -33.27 4.93
N TYR A 497 2.34 -33.41 5.39
CA TYR A 497 3.45 -32.59 4.92
C TYR A 497 3.78 -32.83 3.43
N GLY A 498 3.39 -33.98 2.87
CA GLY A 498 3.57 -34.29 1.45
C GLY A 498 2.73 -33.37 0.57
N ARG A 499 1.42 -33.34 0.83
CA ARG A 499 0.50 -32.44 0.11
C ARG A 499 0.76 -30.98 0.45
N ALA A 500 1.11 -30.66 1.69
CA ALA A 500 1.48 -29.31 2.07
C ALA A 500 2.61 -28.74 1.19
N LEU A 501 3.71 -29.52 1.03
CA LEU A 501 4.83 -29.12 0.16
C LEU A 501 4.42 -29.00 -1.31
N GLU A 502 3.58 -29.93 -1.82
CA GLU A 502 3.10 -29.86 -3.21
C GLU A 502 2.39 -28.52 -3.47
N TYR A 503 1.44 -28.15 -2.61
CA TYR A 503 0.66 -26.89 -2.77
C TYR A 503 1.53 -25.66 -2.56
N HIS A 504 2.45 -25.65 -1.61
CA HIS A 504 3.37 -24.54 -1.40
C HIS A 504 4.33 -24.37 -2.60
N HIS A 505 4.81 -25.46 -3.22
CA HIS A 505 5.63 -25.39 -4.43
C HIS A 505 4.84 -24.87 -5.64
N LYS A 506 3.55 -25.24 -5.79
CA LYS A 506 2.68 -24.63 -6.82
C LYS A 506 2.58 -23.11 -6.61
N ALA A 507 2.33 -22.66 -5.38
CA ALA A 507 2.28 -21.24 -5.05
C ALA A 507 3.63 -20.54 -5.31
N LEU A 508 4.74 -21.15 -4.93
CA LEU A 508 6.09 -20.63 -5.15
C LEU A 508 6.39 -20.45 -6.64
N ALA A 509 6.16 -21.48 -7.45
CA ALA A 509 6.44 -21.44 -8.89
C ALA A 509 5.67 -20.30 -9.61
N ILE A 510 4.43 -20.01 -9.19
CA ILE A 510 3.65 -18.90 -9.74
C ILE A 510 4.28 -17.58 -9.31
N ARG A 511 4.60 -17.42 -8.01
CA ARG A 511 5.15 -16.18 -7.46
C ARG A 511 6.52 -15.86 -8.03
N GLU A 512 7.42 -16.86 -8.18
CA GLU A 512 8.71 -16.69 -8.84
C GLU A 512 8.56 -16.21 -10.28
N LYS A 513 7.60 -16.80 -11.01
CA LYS A 513 7.38 -16.45 -12.42
C LYS A 513 6.75 -15.06 -12.59
N VAL A 514 5.81 -14.68 -11.72
CA VAL A 514 5.05 -13.42 -11.85
C VAL A 514 5.76 -12.24 -11.21
N PHE A 515 6.36 -12.47 -10.04
CA PHE A 515 6.95 -11.40 -9.23
C PHE A 515 8.48 -11.43 -9.18
N GLY A 516 9.10 -12.56 -9.61
CA GLY A 516 10.53 -12.79 -9.46
C GLY A 516 10.92 -13.38 -8.10
N GLU A 517 12.17 -13.89 -8.04
CA GLU A 517 12.71 -14.56 -6.85
C GLU A 517 12.90 -13.62 -5.66
N GLU A 518 13.17 -12.35 -5.91
CA GLU A 518 13.48 -11.34 -4.89
C GLU A 518 12.22 -10.73 -4.25
N ASN A 519 11.05 -11.05 -4.76
CA ASN A 519 9.81 -10.43 -4.32
C ASN A 519 9.37 -10.93 -2.93
N PRO A 520 8.84 -10.08 -2.05
CA PRO A 520 8.35 -10.45 -0.72
C PRO A 520 7.28 -11.55 -0.70
N TYR A 521 6.43 -11.62 -1.73
CA TYR A 521 5.45 -12.70 -1.85
C TYR A 521 6.14 -14.06 -2.12
N THR A 522 7.24 -14.05 -2.88
CA THR A 522 8.07 -15.24 -3.10
C THR A 522 8.77 -15.65 -1.81
N ALA A 523 9.34 -14.69 -1.06
CA ALA A 523 9.92 -14.94 0.25
C ALA A 523 8.92 -15.55 1.25
N ARG A 524 7.64 -15.13 1.19
CA ARG A 524 6.57 -15.74 2.00
C ARG A 524 6.37 -17.23 1.66
N SER A 525 6.49 -17.61 0.38
CA SER A 525 6.42 -19.02 0.00
C SER A 525 7.60 -19.82 0.57
N TYR A 526 8.81 -19.27 0.54
CA TYR A 526 9.96 -19.90 1.20
C TYR A 526 9.73 -20.12 2.69
N ASN A 527 9.23 -19.10 3.40
CA ASN A 527 8.89 -19.24 4.83
C ASN A 527 7.89 -20.38 5.10
N ASN A 528 6.86 -20.52 4.26
CA ASN A 528 5.86 -21.56 4.45
C ASN A 528 6.43 -22.95 4.18
N ILE A 529 7.27 -23.10 3.16
CA ILE A 529 7.98 -24.36 2.89
C ILE A 529 8.92 -24.68 4.06
N GLY A 530 9.65 -23.70 4.57
CA GLY A 530 10.49 -23.83 5.75
C GLY A 530 9.72 -24.33 6.97
N TYR A 531 8.53 -23.77 7.20
CA TYR A 531 7.64 -24.22 8.28
C TYR A 531 7.25 -25.68 8.15
N VAL A 532 6.87 -26.13 6.95
CA VAL A 532 6.49 -27.54 6.72
C VAL A 532 7.68 -28.49 6.95
N TYR A 533 8.88 -28.10 6.54
CA TYR A 533 10.09 -28.90 6.83
C TYR A 533 10.40 -28.93 8.33
N GLY A 534 10.24 -27.82 9.05
CA GLY A 534 10.40 -27.77 10.50
C GLY A 534 9.41 -28.70 11.20
N ALA A 535 8.11 -28.58 10.87
CA ALA A 535 7.05 -29.43 11.41
C ALA A 535 7.26 -30.93 11.09
N LYS A 536 7.95 -31.24 9.99
CA LYS A 536 8.35 -32.61 9.63
C LYS A 536 9.59 -33.11 10.39
N GLY A 537 10.27 -32.23 11.12
CA GLY A 537 11.53 -32.52 11.82
C GLY A 537 12.78 -32.44 10.91
N ASP A 538 12.64 -31.95 9.66
CA ASP A 538 13.75 -31.72 8.75
C ASP A 538 14.29 -30.30 8.94
N TYR A 539 14.92 -30.11 10.08
CA TYR A 539 15.38 -28.78 10.53
C TYR A 539 16.42 -28.14 9.60
N ASP A 540 17.24 -28.95 8.94
CA ASP A 540 18.27 -28.41 8.04
C ASP A 540 17.65 -27.81 6.77
N ARG A 541 16.66 -28.46 6.18
CA ARG A 541 15.88 -27.88 5.08
C ARG A 541 15.01 -26.73 5.54
N ALA A 542 14.45 -26.79 6.75
CA ALA A 542 13.69 -25.67 7.31
C ALA A 542 14.57 -24.42 7.39
N LEU A 543 15.77 -24.53 7.94
CA LEU A 543 16.73 -23.42 8.02
C LEU A 543 17.13 -22.91 6.63
N GLU A 544 17.40 -23.81 5.65
CA GLU A 544 17.72 -23.40 4.28
C GLU A 544 16.63 -22.47 3.69
N TYR A 545 15.36 -22.89 3.82
CA TYR A 545 14.26 -22.11 3.27
C TYR A 545 13.98 -20.83 4.06
N TYR A 546 14.10 -20.83 5.38
CA TYR A 546 13.97 -19.64 6.20
C TYR A 546 15.08 -18.63 5.93
N LEU A 547 16.32 -19.08 5.73
CA LEU A 547 17.44 -18.19 5.34
C LEU A 547 17.25 -17.61 3.95
N LYS A 548 16.70 -18.40 2.99
CA LYS A 548 16.28 -17.86 1.69
C LYS A 548 15.24 -16.77 1.83
N ALA A 549 14.22 -16.98 2.67
CA ALA A 549 13.20 -15.98 2.93
C ALA A 549 13.77 -14.75 3.62
N LEU A 550 14.59 -14.95 4.65
CA LEU A 550 15.26 -13.89 5.41
C LEU A 550 16.09 -12.99 4.49
N ALA A 551 16.97 -13.58 3.68
CA ALA A 551 17.82 -12.83 2.75
C ALA A 551 17.01 -11.96 1.77
N ARG A 552 15.81 -12.41 1.33
CA ARG A 552 14.93 -11.62 0.46
C ARG A 552 14.23 -10.51 1.25
N TYR A 553 13.74 -10.80 2.44
CA TYR A 553 13.12 -9.77 3.28
C TYR A 553 14.15 -8.71 3.69
N GLU A 554 15.36 -9.13 4.10
CA GLU A 554 16.46 -8.20 4.39
C GLU A 554 16.83 -7.36 3.17
N LYS A 555 16.91 -7.97 1.99
CA LYS A 555 17.24 -7.28 0.76
C LYS A 555 16.18 -6.26 0.33
N VAL A 556 14.90 -6.61 0.48
CA VAL A 556 13.78 -5.78 -0.01
C VAL A 556 13.29 -4.79 1.04
N PHE A 557 13.27 -5.21 2.30
CA PHE A 557 12.67 -4.45 3.39
C PHE A 557 13.67 -4.03 4.47
N GLY A 558 14.91 -4.54 4.45
CA GLY A 558 15.92 -4.32 5.48
C GLY A 558 15.73 -5.18 6.73
N GLU A 559 16.67 -5.03 7.67
CA GLU A 559 16.66 -5.80 8.91
C GLU A 559 15.54 -5.40 9.88
N GLU A 560 15.16 -4.13 9.91
CA GLU A 560 14.19 -3.60 10.89
C GLU A 560 12.72 -3.74 10.45
N ASN A 561 12.41 -4.72 9.64
CA ASN A 561 11.04 -4.92 9.13
C ASN A 561 10.30 -6.02 9.89
N PRO A 562 8.98 -5.89 10.09
CA PRO A 562 8.14 -6.94 10.66
C PRO A 562 8.28 -8.31 9.99
N TYR A 563 8.47 -8.35 8.67
CA TYR A 563 8.67 -9.60 7.94
C TYR A 563 10.03 -10.23 8.24
N THR A 564 11.08 -9.42 8.35
CA THR A 564 12.42 -9.84 8.77
C THR A 564 12.38 -10.38 10.21
N ALA A 565 11.73 -9.65 11.12
CA ALA A 565 11.50 -10.11 12.48
C ALA A 565 10.77 -11.44 12.54
N ARG A 566 9.81 -11.67 11.64
CA ARG A 566 9.11 -12.96 11.55
C ARG A 566 10.05 -14.07 11.09
N SER A 567 10.93 -13.82 10.12
CA SER A 567 11.92 -14.82 9.68
C SER A 567 12.92 -15.14 10.78
N TYR A 568 13.44 -14.14 11.51
CA TYR A 568 14.27 -14.37 12.69
C TYR A 568 13.55 -15.21 13.73
N ASN A 569 12.30 -14.90 14.03
CA ASN A 569 11.48 -15.68 14.97
C ASN A 569 11.33 -17.14 14.49
N ASN A 570 11.08 -17.38 13.21
CA ASN A 570 10.92 -18.74 12.69
C ASN A 570 12.24 -19.54 12.72
N ILE A 571 13.37 -18.87 12.46
CA ILE A 571 14.70 -19.49 12.63
C ILE A 571 14.94 -19.81 14.11
N GLY A 572 14.56 -18.90 15.02
CA GLY A 572 14.61 -19.15 16.46
C GLY A 572 13.85 -20.39 16.88
N VAL A 573 12.61 -20.57 16.38
CA VAL A 573 11.79 -21.77 16.64
C VAL A 573 12.52 -23.04 16.19
N VAL A 574 13.16 -23.05 15.01
CA VAL A 574 13.89 -24.23 14.55
C VAL A 574 15.09 -24.55 15.43
N TYR A 575 15.83 -23.55 15.92
CA TYR A 575 16.93 -23.79 16.86
C TYR A 575 16.44 -24.25 18.22
N ASP A 576 15.30 -23.75 18.68
CA ASP A 576 14.62 -24.18 19.91
C ASP A 576 14.22 -25.66 19.79
N ASP A 577 13.52 -26.05 18.74
CA ASP A 577 13.16 -27.45 18.45
C ASP A 577 14.38 -28.39 18.31
N LYS A 578 15.56 -27.86 17.91
CA LYS A 578 16.83 -28.58 17.88
C LYS A 578 17.49 -28.66 19.25
N GLY A 579 16.98 -27.97 20.26
CA GLY A 579 17.58 -27.85 21.61
C GLY A 579 18.81 -26.92 21.64
N ASP A 580 19.01 -26.09 20.60
CA ASP A 580 20.08 -25.08 20.56
C ASP A 580 19.55 -23.75 21.10
N TYR A 581 19.30 -23.74 22.39
CA TYR A 581 18.65 -22.63 23.08
C TYR A 581 19.42 -21.30 22.99
N ASP A 582 20.74 -21.35 22.89
CA ASP A 582 21.56 -20.15 22.79
C ASP A 582 21.34 -19.45 21.45
N ARG A 583 21.33 -20.21 20.34
CA ARG A 583 20.98 -19.65 19.02
C ARG A 583 19.51 -19.29 18.93
N ALA A 584 18.61 -20.04 19.53
CA ALA A 584 17.19 -19.68 19.61
C ALA A 584 17.01 -18.29 20.24
N LEU A 585 17.62 -18.05 21.40
CA LEU A 585 17.60 -16.75 22.08
C LEU A 585 18.19 -15.64 21.22
N GLU A 586 19.33 -15.87 20.55
CA GLU A 586 19.92 -14.87 19.67
C GLU A 586 18.92 -14.39 18.61
N TYR A 587 18.27 -15.32 17.92
CA TYR A 587 17.30 -14.99 16.86
C TYR A 587 15.99 -14.41 17.40
N TYR A 588 15.50 -14.88 18.54
CA TYR A 588 14.31 -14.29 19.17
C TYR A 588 14.56 -12.86 19.67
N LEU A 589 15.75 -12.56 20.21
CA LEU A 589 16.12 -11.21 20.63
C LEU A 589 16.25 -10.25 19.44
N LYS A 590 16.80 -10.71 18.30
CA LYS A 590 16.78 -9.94 17.06
C LYS A 590 15.34 -9.62 16.64
N ALA A 591 14.45 -10.62 16.67
CA ALA A 591 13.04 -10.42 16.32
C ALA A 591 12.34 -9.46 17.30
N LEU A 592 12.64 -9.56 18.60
CA LEU A 592 12.09 -8.71 19.65
C LEU A 592 12.51 -7.24 19.44
N ALA A 593 13.80 -6.99 19.28
CA ALA A 593 14.32 -5.64 19.08
C ALA A 593 13.64 -4.91 17.90
N ILE A 594 13.40 -5.63 16.81
CA ILE A 594 12.67 -5.08 15.65
C ILE A 594 11.22 -4.79 16.03
N ARG A 595 10.53 -5.73 16.70
CA ARG A 595 9.13 -5.56 17.07
C ARG A 595 8.91 -4.42 18.06
N GLU A 596 9.78 -4.28 19.06
CA GLU A 596 9.77 -3.15 19.99
C GLU A 596 9.96 -1.82 19.27
N LYS A 597 10.91 -1.76 18.35
CA LYS A 597 11.18 -0.56 17.56
C LYS A 597 10.03 -0.18 16.62
N VAL A 598 9.44 -1.17 15.95
CA VAL A 598 8.43 -0.93 14.89
C VAL A 598 7.02 -0.81 15.43
N PHE A 599 6.65 -1.65 16.39
CA PHE A 599 5.28 -1.72 16.92
C PHE A 599 5.15 -1.12 18.32
N GLY A 600 6.27 -0.88 19.02
CA GLY A 600 6.30 -0.49 20.42
C GLY A 600 6.19 -1.68 21.40
N GLU A 601 6.50 -1.39 22.66
CA GLU A 601 6.50 -2.40 23.72
C GLU A 601 5.10 -2.97 24.02
N GLU A 602 4.05 -2.18 23.86
CA GLU A 602 2.66 -2.55 24.19
C GLU A 602 1.89 -3.22 23.02
N ASN A 603 2.58 -3.86 22.10
CA ASN A 603 1.95 -4.47 20.93
C ASN A 603 1.86 -6.01 21.06
N PRO A 604 0.77 -6.67 20.64
CA PRO A 604 0.61 -8.13 20.71
C PRO A 604 1.72 -8.92 19.99
N TYR A 605 2.30 -8.36 18.91
CA TYR A 605 3.43 -9.00 18.23
C TYR A 605 4.71 -8.98 19.09
N THR A 606 4.92 -7.91 19.86
CA THR A 606 6.02 -7.78 20.83
C THR A 606 5.81 -8.76 21.99
N ALA A 607 4.58 -8.86 22.50
CA ALA A 607 4.21 -9.82 23.53
C ALA A 607 4.51 -11.27 23.11
N ARG A 608 4.26 -11.61 21.84
CA ARG A 608 4.61 -12.95 21.33
C ARG A 608 6.12 -13.23 21.35
N SER A 609 6.96 -12.21 21.11
CA SER A 609 8.42 -12.39 21.26
C SER A 609 8.80 -12.64 22.71
N TYR A 610 8.22 -11.90 23.65
CA TYR A 610 8.44 -12.13 25.07
C TYR A 610 8.03 -13.56 25.47
N ASN A 611 6.86 -14.05 25.01
CA ASN A 611 6.44 -15.42 25.30
C ASN A 611 7.46 -16.44 24.79
N ASN A 612 7.88 -16.35 23.50
CA ASN A 612 8.84 -17.31 22.94
C ASN A 612 10.19 -17.31 23.67
N ILE A 613 10.66 -16.12 24.11
CA ILE A 613 11.88 -16.03 24.93
C ILE A 613 11.65 -16.68 26.29
N GLY A 614 10.47 -16.49 26.88
CA GLY A 614 10.05 -17.13 28.11
C GLY A 614 10.07 -18.66 27.98
N ASP A 615 9.54 -19.20 26.88
CA ASP A 615 9.53 -20.63 26.57
C ASP A 615 10.95 -21.20 26.56
N VAL A 616 11.92 -20.54 25.91
CA VAL A 616 13.32 -20.97 25.87
C VAL A 616 13.97 -20.94 27.27
N TYR A 617 13.69 -19.94 28.11
CA TYR A 617 14.22 -19.89 29.48
C TYR A 617 13.59 -20.97 30.37
N ASP A 618 12.30 -21.34 30.16
CA ASP A 618 11.67 -22.48 30.82
C ASP A 618 12.40 -23.80 30.47
N GLU A 619 12.65 -24.03 29.17
CA GLU A 619 13.41 -25.21 28.70
C GLU A 619 14.86 -25.25 29.23
N LYS A 620 15.47 -24.08 29.46
CA LYS A 620 16.79 -23.96 30.14
C LYS A 620 16.70 -24.12 31.67
N ASN A 621 15.51 -24.28 32.22
CA ASN A 621 15.20 -24.29 33.65
C ASN A 621 15.57 -22.98 34.38
N ASP A 622 15.69 -21.86 33.66
CA ASP A 622 15.82 -20.53 34.27
C ASP A 622 14.43 -19.92 34.47
N TYR A 623 13.75 -20.45 35.46
CA TYR A 623 12.38 -20.08 35.79
C TYR A 623 12.21 -18.59 36.14
N ALA A 624 13.26 -17.97 36.69
CA ALA A 624 13.21 -16.55 37.02
C ALA A 624 13.10 -15.68 35.78
N GLN A 625 13.95 -15.93 34.80
CA GLN A 625 13.89 -15.24 33.52
C GLN A 625 12.62 -15.60 32.73
N ALA A 626 12.22 -16.85 32.70
CA ALA A 626 11.00 -17.30 32.06
C ALA A 626 9.77 -16.52 32.56
N LEU A 627 9.59 -16.44 33.91
CA LEU A 627 8.50 -15.70 34.53
C LEU A 627 8.56 -14.19 34.19
N GLU A 628 9.75 -13.58 34.19
CA GLU A 628 9.90 -12.17 33.85
C GLU A 628 9.33 -11.88 32.42
N TYR A 629 9.73 -12.70 31.45
CA TYR A 629 9.28 -12.55 30.06
C TYR A 629 7.80 -12.88 29.88
N TYR A 630 7.29 -13.92 30.54
CA TYR A 630 5.86 -14.24 30.49
C TYR A 630 5.00 -13.16 31.15
N TYR A 631 5.41 -12.53 32.24
CA TYR A 631 4.66 -11.42 32.84
C TYR A 631 4.65 -10.18 31.90
N LYS A 632 5.74 -9.90 31.18
CA LYS A 632 5.76 -8.87 30.16
C LYS A 632 4.74 -9.18 29.04
N ALA A 633 4.71 -10.41 28.56
CA ALA A 633 3.75 -10.85 27.55
C ALA A 633 2.31 -10.76 28.06
N LEU A 634 2.05 -11.25 29.29
CA LEU A 634 0.73 -11.27 29.90
C LEU A 634 0.15 -9.86 30.04
N ALA A 635 0.94 -8.92 30.58
CA ALA A 635 0.50 -7.54 30.79
C ALA A 635 0.02 -6.89 29.48
N ILE A 636 0.70 -7.17 28.37
CA ILE A 636 0.34 -6.64 27.06
C ILE A 636 -0.93 -7.34 26.53
N TYR A 637 -0.98 -8.67 26.61
CA TYR A 637 -2.14 -9.41 26.08
C TYR A 637 -3.42 -9.09 26.86
N GLU A 638 -3.38 -9.00 28.19
CA GLU A 638 -4.54 -8.59 28.99
C GLU A 638 -5.02 -7.18 28.62
N LYS A 639 -4.09 -6.24 28.45
CA LYS A 639 -4.41 -4.86 28.12
C LYS A 639 -5.02 -4.71 26.71
N VAL A 640 -4.50 -5.44 25.72
CA VAL A 640 -4.83 -5.22 24.30
C VAL A 640 -5.86 -6.20 23.78
N LEU A 641 -5.78 -7.46 24.18
CA LEU A 641 -6.64 -8.54 23.69
C LEU A 641 -7.75 -8.93 24.67
N GLY A 642 -7.54 -8.64 25.97
CA GLY A 642 -8.43 -9.02 27.05
C GLY A 642 -8.07 -10.35 27.71
N GLU A 643 -8.69 -10.60 28.87
CA GLU A 643 -8.35 -11.75 29.74
C GLU A 643 -8.72 -13.11 29.15
N GLU A 644 -9.79 -13.17 28.36
CA GLU A 644 -10.33 -14.40 27.76
C GLU A 644 -9.71 -14.72 26.38
N HIS A 645 -8.80 -13.91 25.89
CA HIS A 645 -8.19 -14.17 24.59
C HIS A 645 -7.29 -15.43 24.66
N PRO A 646 -7.31 -16.31 23.63
CA PRO A 646 -6.50 -17.55 23.63
C PRO A 646 -5.03 -17.34 23.97
N SER A 647 -4.39 -16.30 23.41
CA SER A 647 -2.99 -15.99 23.70
C SER A 647 -2.76 -15.57 25.17
N THR A 648 -3.73 -14.88 25.78
CA THR A 648 -3.67 -14.51 27.20
C THR A 648 -3.75 -15.74 28.08
N LEU A 649 -4.65 -16.67 27.76
CA LEU A 649 -4.85 -17.91 28.49
C LEU A 649 -3.61 -18.82 28.41
N VAL A 650 -2.98 -18.94 27.25
CA VAL A 650 -1.73 -19.72 27.08
C VAL A 650 -0.62 -19.19 27.97
N VAL A 651 -0.40 -17.87 28.04
CA VAL A 651 0.65 -17.31 28.89
C VAL A 651 0.31 -17.51 30.38
N LYS A 652 -0.95 -17.40 30.79
CA LYS A 652 -1.38 -17.71 32.17
C LYS A 652 -1.11 -19.18 32.53
N GLU A 653 -1.35 -20.09 31.61
CA GLU A 653 -1.05 -21.50 31.77
C GLU A 653 0.46 -21.74 31.92
N ASN A 654 1.30 -21.16 31.05
CA ASN A 654 2.76 -21.28 31.17
C ASN A 654 3.28 -20.78 32.53
N ILE A 655 2.81 -19.62 32.99
CA ILE A 655 3.16 -19.10 34.33
C ILE A 655 2.75 -20.09 35.43
N SER A 656 1.51 -20.61 35.35
CA SER A 656 0.99 -21.57 36.35
C SER A 656 1.82 -22.84 36.40
N LEU A 657 2.24 -23.38 35.27
CA LEU A 657 3.08 -24.57 35.17
C LEU A 657 4.45 -24.36 35.82
N ILE A 658 5.10 -23.23 35.61
CA ILE A 658 6.37 -22.90 36.27
C ILE A 658 6.18 -22.78 37.77
N MET A 659 5.15 -22.10 38.26
CA MET A 659 4.88 -21.96 39.68
C MET A 659 4.63 -23.31 40.37
N GLN A 660 3.93 -24.22 39.68
CA GLN A 660 3.74 -25.59 40.17
C GLN A 660 5.06 -26.38 40.24
N ARG A 661 5.93 -26.25 39.24
CA ARG A 661 7.26 -26.90 39.25
C ARG A 661 8.16 -26.38 40.36
N GLN A 662 8.10 -25.08 40.66
CA GLN A 662 8.86 -24.48 41.77
C GLN A 662 8.32 -24.92 43.13
N SER A 663 7.00 -24.98 43.32
CA SER A 663 6.37 -25.40 44.57
C SER A 663 6.42 -26.92 44.84
N GLY A 664 6.61 -27.74 43.80
CA GLY A 664 6.78 -29.20 43.94
C GLY A 664 8.21 -29.66 44.17
N ASN A 665 9.20 -28.75 44.08
CA ASN A 665 10.61 -29.00 44.40
C ASN A 665 11.00 -28.53 45.81
N GLU A 666 10.08 -27.96 46.59
CA GLU A 666 10.19 -27.74 48.04
C GLU A 666 9.51 -28.90 48.81
#